data_b9705c1d6dc4222f684aa7682ba53751
#
_entry.id   b9705c1d6dc4222f684aa7682ba53751
#
_cell.length_a   1.000
_cell.length_b   1.000
_cell.length_c   1.000
_cell.angle_alpha   90.00
_cell.angle_beta   90.00
_cell.angle_gamma   90.00
#
_symmetry.space_group_name_H-M   'P 1'
#
loop_
_entity.id
_entity.type
_entity.pdbx_description
1 polymer ?
#
loop_
_entity_poly.entity_id
_entity_poly.type
_entity_poly.pdbx_seq_one_letter_code
_entity_poly.pdbx_strand_id
1 'polypeptide(L)'
;MQKIFSLCLALLLGFTAARADEGMWLLKLMEQQHLADSLRKAGLQLPASALYNEEGTSLRECIGIFGNGCTGELVSADGLVLTNNHCGFSYVHAMSTMDHNYLQDGYFAKSREEELPTPNLTFTFVRRIEDVTERVNAAAAKANADAYTAMSQSFLEPLAEAMLKKSEFKKMKGMTARIVPFFGANKYFLFLEQQYTDVRLVVNAPLNIAQFGGNTDNWMWPRHNADFALFRIYADKNGQPADYNKNNQPLHVKQFLPIRLGGFDKGDYTMVMGFPGSTRRYLTASEVVMRTEKQNLPFVLVGNPHLEFLKQQMDANDSIRLQLQDDYMSLGNVVKNYGGMNEAVRKIDLVGEKRQEEAAFRQFAAQSGKPEYQNIIERIDTLCQTSGDLLFNSSLLYNTIEQQSLYVPLHRIDAMVEALRSGKASKISEAKEQLLAAYDQSAGHLDIRIDCQRMQLLLPLLFKYKKEGPMPAFVTTLAECQAYYDNMYDNSVFTARERLEAALAAPNAADLLENDPMTKHWQEYSTYASANYMNRLAPFKREQAELQKIYVRGLCEMYDWAKAPDANFTLRMTYGKVCDMKPRDGVLYDWRTVLGGMFEKESDTETDYFVNERLREFYLKGNFGRYAREDGQLPTCFLSNNDITGGNSGSGVLNAKGELIGLAFDGNIESLSSDLKFNPALQRCINVDMRYVLFIIDTFGGSTYAVEEMDIRQ
;
A
#
# COMPACT_ATOMS: atom_id res chain seq x y z
N MET A 1 -21.84 42.44 -35.50
CA MET A 1 -22.17 41.37 -34.56
C MET A 1 -21.31 40.13 -34.72
N GLN A 2 -21.00 39.67 -35.93
CA GLN A 2 -20.14 38.48 -36.13
C GLN A 2 -18.68 38.62 -35.62
N LYS A 3 -18.07 39.80 -35.65
CA LYS A 3 -16.70 40.03 -35.16
C LYS A 3 -16.58 40.06 -33.62
N ILE A 4 -17.66 40.37 -32.90
CA ILE A 4 -17.71 40.38 -31.42
C ILE A 4 -17.92 38.95 -30.93
N PHE A 5 -18.66 38.12 -31.65
CA PHE A 5 -18.84 36.71 -31.31
C PHE A 5 -17.54 35.88 -31.46
N SER A 6 -16.73 36.21 -32.48
CA SER A 6 -15.41 35.54 -32.67
C SER A 6 -14.38 35.95 -31.61
N LEU A 7 -14.45 37.15 -31.05
CA LEU A 7 -13.57 37.64 -29.99
C LEU A 7 -13.92 37.03 -28.62
N CYS A 8 -15.21 36.84 -28.34
CA CYS A 8 -15.67 36.16 -27.13
C CYS A 8 -15.37 34.65 -27.14
N LEU A 9 -15.40 34.00 -28.34
CA LEU A 9 -15.05 32.59 -28.48
C LEU A 9 -13.53 32.40 -28.37
N ALA A 10 -12.70 33.35 -28.81
CA ALA A 10 -11.25 33.32 -28.64
C ALA A 10 -10.78 33.61 -27.20
N LEU A 11 -11.58 34.36 -26.40
CA LEU A 11 -11.30 34.61 -24.98
C LEU A 11 -11.73 33.44 -24.07
N LEU A 12 -12.62 32.56 -24.52
CA LEU A 12 -12.99 31.35 -23.81
C LEU A 12 -12.00 30.18 -24.04
N LEU A 13 -11.09 30.29 -25.00
CA LEU A 13 -10.04 29.29 -25.28
C LEU A 13 -8.70 29.61 -24.59
N GLY A 14 -8.62 30.65 -23.78
CA GLY A 14 -7.37 31.20 -23.22
C GLY A 14 -7.03 30.85 -21.77
N PHE A 15 -7.84 30.07 -21.07
CA PHE A 15 -7.51 29.59 -19.71
C PHE A 15 -7.73 28.08 -19.58
N THR A 16 -7.00 27.29 -20.34
CA THR A 16 -6.68 25.95 -19.87
C THR A 16 -5.57 26.11 -18.83
N ALA A 17 -5.95 26.44 -17.59
CA ALA A 17 -5.07 26.17 -16.47
C ALA A 17 -4.65 24.68 -16.62
N ALA A 18 -3.36 24.43 -16.75
CA ALA A 18 -2.86 23.06 -16.82
C ALA A 18 -3.36 22.35 -15.56
N ARG A 19 -4.40 21.54 -15.72
CA ARG A 19 -4.92 20.69 -14.64
C ARG A 19 -3.99 19.49 -14.55
N ALA A 20 -3.79 18.98 -13.33
CA ALA A 20 -3.23 17.63 -13.18
C ALA A 20 -4.15 16.68 -13.94
N ASP A 21 -3.55 15.87 -14.79
CA ASP A 21 -4.33 14.87 -15.52
C ASP A 21 -4.50 13.63 -14.65
N GLU A 22 -5.68 13.03 -14.69
CA GLU A 22 -5.93 11.74 -14.08
C GLU A 22 -4.99 10.69 -14.69
N GLY A 23 -4.21 10.00 -13.88
CA GLY A 23 -3.44 8.85 -14.33
C GLY A 23 -2.14 8.61 -13.60
N MET A 24 -1.92 7.33 -13.33
CA MET A 24 -0.65 6.76 -12.88
C MET A 24 0.00 6.10 -14.09
N TRP A 25 0.76 6.89 -14.83
CA TRP A 25 1.21 6.57 -16.19
C TRP A 25 2.33 5.52 -16.20
N LEU A 26 2.21 4.51 -17.05
CA LEU A 26 3.30 3.57 -17.31
C LEU A 26 4.29 4.21 -18.29
N LEU A 27 5.51 4.49 -17.82
CA LEU A 27 6.52 5.20 -18.60
C LEU A 27 6.87 4.50 -19.93
N LYS A 28 6.77 3.17 -19.99
CA LYS A 28 6.94 2.38 -21.22
C LYS A 28 5.93 2.75 -22.32
N LEU A 29 4.74 3.25 -21.95
CA LEU A 29 3.69 3.66 -22.90
C LEU A 29 3.69 5.17 -23.19
N MET A 30 4.66 5.92 -22.68
CA MET A 30 4.70 7.38 -22.73
C MET A 30 4.57 7.93 -24.17
N GLU A 31 5.24 7.32 -25.14
CA GLU A 31 5.16 7.72 -26.54
C GLU A 31 3.78 7.42 -27.15
N GLN A 32 3.25 6.21 -26.90
CA GLN A 32 1.94 5.78 -27.42
C GLN A 32 0.79 6.61 -26.88
N GLN A 33 0.92 7.14 -25.65
CA GLN A 33 -0.09 7.95 -24.98
C GLN A 33 0.14 9.46 -25.10
N HIS A 34 1.09 9.91 -25.95
CA HIS A 34 1.44 11.32 -26.14
C HIS A 34 1.77 12.08 -24.83
N LEU A 35 2.22 11.34 -23.80
CA LEU A 35 2.45 11.86 -22.45
C LEU A 35 3.58 12.89 -22.40
N ALA A 36 4.63 12.75 -23.23
CA ALA A 36 5.78 13.65 -23.25
C ALA A 36 5.39 15.11 -23.56
N ASP A 37 4.41 15.32 -24.45
CA ASP A 37 3.91 16.68 -24.75
C ASP A 37 3.07 17.27 -23.62
N SER A 38 2.25 16.43 -22.96
CA SER A 38 1.47 16.83 -21.78
C SER A 38 2.39 17.24 -20.63
N LEU A 39 3.44 16.48 -20.35
CA LEU A 39 4.44 16.78 -19.31
C LEU A 39 5.16 18.12 -19.59
N ARG A 40 5.58 18.34 -20.82
CA ARG A 40 6.25 19.60 -21.21
C ARG A 40 5.30 20.80 -21.06
N LYS A 41 4.04 20.67 -21.47
CA LYS A 41 3.02 21.71 -21.28
C LYS A 41 2.71 21.96 -19.80
N ALA A 42 2.79 20.93 -18.96
CA ALA A 42 2.62 21.04 -17.51
C ALA A 42 3.79 21.75 -16.82
N GLY A 43 4.98 21.80 -17.46
CA GLY A 43 6.15 22.51 -16.94
C GLY A 43 7.43 21.69 -16.81
N LEU A 44 7.43 20.40 -17.18
CA LEU A 44 8.64 19.55 -17.12
C LEU A 44 9.75 20.11 -18.00
N GLN A 45 10.96 20.24 -17.44
CA GLN A 45 12.17 20.75 -18.13
C GLN A 45 13.12 19.64 -18.58
N LEU A 46 12.88 18.39 -18.14
CA LEU A 46 13.67 17.24 -18.55
C LEU A 46 13.17 16.64 -19.88
N PRO A 47 14.08 16.09 -20.70
CA PRO A 47 13.66 15.28 -21.83
C PRO A 47 13.02 13.96 -21.37
N ALA A 48 12.10 13.40 -22.17
CA ALA A 48 11.42 12.15 -21.85
C ALA A 48 12.38 10.99 -21.56
N SER A 49 13.53 10.92 -22.27
CA SER A 49 14.57 9.92 -22.05
C SER A 49 15.24 10.01 -20.68
N ALA A 50 15.18 11.16 -20.00
CA ALA A 50 15.68 11.28 -18.63
C ALA A 50 14.74 10.64 -17.60
N LEU A 51 13.42 10.50 -17.92
CA LEU A 51 12.47 9.83 -17.08
C LEU A 51 12.56 8.30 -17.22
N TYR A 52 12.62 7.84 -18.44
CA TYR A 52 12.67 6.42 -18.79
C TYR A 52 13.54 6.19 -20.04
N ASN A 53 14.52 5.34 -19.90
CA ASN A 53 15.39 4.89 -20.98
C ASN A 53 15.69 3.40 -20.80
N GLU A 54 15.56 2.62 -21.89
CA GLU A 54 15.82 1.18 -21.84
C GLU A 54 17.32 0.85 -21.95
N GLU A 55 18.08 1.67 -22.68
CA GLU A 55 19.48 1.44 -23.01
C GLU A 55 20.45 2.35 -22.27
N GLY A 56 19.94 3.34 -21.54
CA GLY A 56 20.73 4.34 -20.82
C GLY A 56 20.25 4.61 -19.41
N THR A 57 20.98 5.50 -18.71
CA THR A 57 20.60 5.96 -17.38
C THR A 57 19.36 6.84 -17.45
N SER A 58 18.46 6.72 -16.47
CA SER A 58 17.27 7.54 -16.30
C SER A 58 16.82 7.56 -14.85
N LEU A 59 15.86 8.41 -14.50
CA LEU A 59 15.30 8.49 -13.14
C LEU A 59 14.70 7.16 -12.67
N ARG A 60 14.26 6.30 -13.59
CA ARG A 60 13.83 4.93 -13.27
C ARG A 60 14.84 4.17 -12.39
N GLU A 61 16.14 4.37 -12.61
CA GLU A 61 17.20 3.65 -11.89
C GLU A 61 17.39 4.11 -10.45
N CYS A 62 16.83 5.28 -10.10
CA CYS A 62 16.87 5.81 -8.75
C CYS A 62 15.73 5.29 -7.88
N ILE A 63 14.67 4.73 -8.47
CA ILE A 63 13.41 4.39 -7.80
C ILE A 63 13.29 2.87 -7.71
N GLY A 64 12.95 2.36 -6.52
CA GLY A 64 12.77 0.93 -6.31
C GLY A 64 11.64 0.60 -5.36
N ILE A 65 11.30 -0.68 -5.31
CA ILE A 65 10.34 -1.22 -4.34
C ILE A 65 11.07 -1.38 -3.01
N PHE A 66 10.56 -0.75 -1.97
CA PHE A 66 11.02 -0.90 -0.60
C PHE A 66 10.15 -1.91 0.14
N GLY A 67 10.76 -3.00 0.58
CA GLY A 67 10.05 -4.10 1.22
C GLY A 67 8.96 -4.68 0.32
N ASN A 68 7.78 -4.92 0.90
CA ASN A 68 6.67 -5.59 0.20
C ASN A 68 5.55 -4.66 -0.28
N GLY A 69 5.63 -3.35 -0.08
CA GLY A 69 4.47 -2.51 -0.37
C GLY A 69 4.71 -1.02 -0.54
N CYS A 70 5.96 -0.57 -0.47
CA CYS A 70 6.31 0.85 -0.54
C CYS A 70 7.29 1.15 -1.66
N THR A 71 7.55 2.44 -1.86
CA THR A 71 8.57 2.97 -2.76
C THR A 71 9.75 3.52 -1.95
N GLY A 72 10.92 3.55 -2.53
CA GLY A 72 12.09 4.26 -2.01
C GLY A 72 12.95 4.76 -3.16
N GLU A 73 13.75 5.77 -2.89
CA GLU A 73 14.67 6.35 -3.87
C GLU A 73 16.08 6.47 -3.37
N LEU A 74 17.02 6.32 -4.30
CA LEU A 74 18.44 6.54 -4.07
C LEU A 74 18.73 8.04 -3.99
N VAL A 75 19.37 8.47 -2.89
CA VAL A 75 19.75 9.87 -2.62
C VAL A 75 21.26 10.10 -2.48
N SER A 76 22.07 9.04 -2.66
CA SER A 76 23.53 9.16 -2.74
C SER A 76 24.14 8.16 -3.71
N ALA A 77 25.40 8.40 -4.11
CA ALA A 77 26.18 7.48 -4.93
C ALA A 77 26.51 6.17 -4.22
N ASP A 78 26.45 6.12 -2.91
CA ASP A 78 26.77 4.96 -2.07
C ASP A 78 25.53 4.31 -1.47
N GLY A 79 24.43 4.29 -2.24
CA GLY A 79 23.27 3.45 -1.98
C GLY A 79 22.38 3.86 -0.81
N LEU A 80 22.41 5.14 -0.37
CA LEU A 80 21.41 5.65 0.58
C LEU A 80 20.03 5.63 -0.06
N VAL A 81 19.06 5.08 0.65
CA VAL A 81 17.65 4.99 0.26
C VAL A 81 16.81 5.81 1.22
N LEU A 82 16.06 6.76 0.69
CA LEU A 82 15.02 7.49 1.40
C LEU A 82 13.67 6.83 1.17
N THR A 83 12.86 6.70 2.22
CA THR A 83 11.48 6.20 2.19
C THR A 83 10.70 6.77 3.38
N ASN A 84 9.42 6.41 3.55
CA ASN A 84 8.66 6.82 4.74
C ASN A 84 9.03 6.01 6.00
N ASN A 85 8.83 6.63 7.17
CA ASN A 85 8.91 5.94 8.45
C ASN A 85 7.90 4.80 8.54
N HIS A 86 6.64 5.02 8.17
CA HIS A 86 5.63 3.98 8.22
C HIS A 86 5.93 2.80 7.29
N CYS A 87 6.70 2.97 6.22
CA CYS A 87 7.19 1.89 5.36
C CYS A 87 8.25 1.02 6.07
N GLY A 88 9.08 1.64 6.89
CA GLY A 88 10.09 0.96 7.72
C GLY A 88 9.55 0.42 9.05
N PHE A 89 8.31 0.79 9.42
CA PHE A 89 7.77 0.61 10.77
C PHE A 89 7.91 -0.83 11.29
N SER A 90 7.33 -1.81 10.61
CA SER A 90 7.36 -3.21 11.05
C SER A 90 8.78 -3.78 11.13
N TYR A 91 9.69 -3.35 10.25
CA TYR A 91 11.09 -3.76 10.30
C TYR A 91 11.83 -3.18 11.49
N VAL A 92 11.64 -1.87 11.78
CA VAL A 92 12.24 -1.20 12.93
C VAL A 92 11.62 -1.71 14.23
N HIS A 93 10.31 -1.97 14.26
CA HIS A 93 9.61 -2.59 15.38
C HIS A 93 10.20 -3.96 15.72
N ALA A 94 10.42 -4.83 14.72
CA ALA A 94 11.02 -6.15 14.92
C ALA A 94 12.46 -6.12 15.48
N MET A 95 13.18 -4.99 15.31
CA MET A 95 14.51 -4.78 15.89
C MET A 95 14.48 -4.09 17.26
N SER A 96 13.32 -3.55 17.66
CA SER A 96 13.16 -2.82 18.92
C SER A 96 12.98 -3.77 20.09
N THR A 97 13.56 -3.39 21.24
CA THR A 97 13.42 -4.09 22.51
C THR A 97 13.10 -3.07 23.61
N MET A 98 12.78 -3.52 24.83
CA MET A 98 12.57 -2.60 25.97
C MET A 98 13.83 -1.79 26.32
N ASP A 99 15.02 -2.33 26.05
CA ASP A 99 16.30 -1.64 26.31
C ASP A 99 16.74 -0.74 25.16
N HIS A 100 16.27 -1.03 23.94
CA HIS A 100 16.60 -0.31 22.70
C HIS A 100 15.34 -0.16 21.83
N ASN A 101 14.49 0.80 22.18
CA ASN A 101 13.27 1.05 21.43
C ASN A 101 13.51 2.00 20.25
N TYR A 102 14.12 1.48 19.18
CA TYR A 102 14.44 2.24 17.97
C TYR A 102 13.20 2.86 17.30
N LEU A 103 12.02 2.28 17.54
CA LEU A 103 10.79 2.84 17.03
C LEU A 103 10.36 4.09 17.82
N GLN A 104 10.29 3.99 19.16
CA GLN A 104 9.81 5.07 20.02
C GLN A 104 10.83 6.20 20.14
N ASP A 105 12.10 5.84 20.37
CA ASP A 105 13.18 6.79 20.66
C ASP A 105 13.89 7.30 19.42
N GLY A 106 13.67 6.62 18.30
CA GLY A 106 14.38 6.86 17.06
C GLY A 106 15.78 6.21 17.02
N TYR A 107 16.38 6.23 15.83
CA TYR A 107 17.74 5.76 15.62
C TYR A 107 18.49 6.70 14.66
N PHE A 108 19.73 7.06 14.98
CA PHE A 108 20.56 7.97 14.19
C PHE A 108 21.99 7.46 14.17
N ALA A 109 22.39 6.70 13.15
CA ALA A 109 23.76 6.26 12.96
C ALA A 109 24.68 7.46 12.79
N LYS A 110 25.88 7.43 13.39
CA LYS A 110 26.90 8.48 13.31
C LYS A 110 28.01 8.12 12.34
N SER A 111 28.06 6.87 11.90
CA SER A 111 28.99 6.34 10.92
C SER A 111 28.40 5.12 10.23
N ARG A 112 29.07 4.64 9.17
CA ARG A 112 28.66 3.43 8.44
C ARG A 112 28.73 2.16 9.29
N GLU A 113 29.62 2.12 10.28
CA GLU A 113 29.79 1.01 11.21
C GLU A 113 28.61 0.86 12.17
N GLU A 114 27.87 1.95 12.40
CA GLU A 114 26.67 1.96 13.25
C GLU A 114 25.39 1.60 12.49
N GLU A 115 25.43 1.47 11.15
CA GLU A 115 24.25 1.11 10.35
C GLU A 115 23.77 -0.32 10.68
N LEU A 116 22.51 -0.46 11.10
CA LEU A 116 21.95 -1.71 11.61
C LEU A 116 21.41 -2.61 10.51
N PRO A 117 21.85 -3.87 10.41
CA PRO A 117 21.23 -4.84 9.51
C PRO A 117 19.73 -4.99 9.79
N THR A 118 18.92 -4.91 8.74
CA THR A 118 17.46 -5.02 8.86
C THR A 118 16.99 -6.35 8.30
N PRO A 119 16.66 -7.33 9.14
CA PRO A 119 16.26 -8.67 8.68
C PRO A 119 15.02 -8.62 7.77
N ASN A 120 15.02 -9.46 6.74
CA ASN A 120 13.92 -9.62 5.78
C ASN A 120 13.55 -8.38 4.96
N LEU A 121 14.23 -7.25 5.14
CA LEU A 121 14.02 -6.08 4.30
C LEU A 121 14.74 -6.26 2.97
N THR A 122 14.04 -5.94 1.88
CA THR A 122 14.58 -6.00 0.53
C THR A 122 14.40 -4.66 -0.18
N PHE A 123 15.28 -4.40 -1.16
CA PHE A 123 15.12 -3.31 -2.10
C PHE A 123 15.22 -3.82 -3.53
N THR A 124 14.22 -3.51 -4.36
CA THR A 124 14.10 -4.12 -5.70
C THR A 124 14.04 -3.05 -6.79
N PHE A 125 14.98 -3.13 -7.74
CA PHE A 125 15.04 -2.26 -8.91
C PHE A 125 14.38 -2.90 -10.12
N VAL A 126 13.61 -2.14 -10.90
CA VAL A 126 13.12 -2.56 -12.22
C VAL A 126 14.26 -2.38 -13.23
N ARG A 127 14.73 -3.49 -13.82
CA ARG A 127 15.80 -3.47 -14.85
C ARG A 127 15.24 -3.33 -16.26
N ARG A 128 14.10 -3.98 -16.54
CA ARG A 128 13.48 -3.94 -17.87
C ARG A 128 11.97 -4.16 -17.81
N ILE A 129 11.24 -3.52 -18.76
CA ILE A 129 9.80 -3.70 -18.95
C ILE A 129 9.58 -4.07 -20.42
N GLU A 130 8.93 -5.23 -20.69
CA GLU A 130 8.64 -5.71 -22.03
C GLU A 130 7.15 -5.98 -22.23
N ASP A 131 6.57 -5.58 -23.38
CA ASP A 131 5.24 -6.03 -23.76
C ASP A 131 5.31 -7.51 -24.20
N VAL A 132 4.61 -8.36 -23.50
CA VAL A 132 4.57 -9.81 -23.73
C VAL A 132 3.16 -10.32 -24.03
N THR A 133 2.26 -9.40 -24.38
CA THR A 133 0.83 -9.66 -24.60
C THR A 133 0.59 -10.83 -25.55
N GLU A 134 1.23 -10.86 -26.70
CA GLU A 134 1.07 -11.94 -27.67
C GLU A 134 1.55 -13.29 -27.14
N ARG A 135 2.66 -13.30 -26.39
CA ARG A 135 3.22 -14.54 -25.80
C ARG A 135 2.29 -15.12 -24.74
N VAL A 136 1.72 -14.26 -23.87
CA VAL A 136 0.76 -14.68 -22.83
C VAL A 136 -0.53 -15.18 -23.49
N ASN A 137 -1.08 -14.45 -24.46
CA ASN A 137 -2.29 -14.85 -25.17
C ASN A 137 -2.11 -16.19 -25.90
N ALA A 138 -0.96 -16.42 -26.55
CA ALA A 138 -0.64 -17.70 -27.18
C ALA A 138 -0.54 -18.86 -26.16
N ALA A 139 0.05 -18.60 -24.98
CA ALA A 139 0.12 -19.59 -23.90
C ALA A 139 -1.27 -19.90 -23.32
N ALA A 140 -2.10 -18.86 -23.10
CA ALA A 140 -3.46 -19.01 -22.61
C ALA A 140 -4.34 -19.82 -23.59
N ALA A 141 -4.25 -19.52 -24.88
CA ALA A 141 -4.96 -20.27 -25.92
C ALA A 141 -4.53 -21.74 -25.94
N LYS A 142 -3.22 -22.01 -25.87
CA LYS A 142 -2.69 -23.39 -25.80
C LYS A 142 -3.19 -24.17 -24.58
N ALA A 143 -3.31 -23.49 -23.44
CA ALA A 143 -3.78 -24.07 -22.18
C ALA A 143 -5.31 -24.11 -22.07
N ASN A 144 -6.05 -23.55 -23.02
CA ASN A 144 -7.49 -23.31 -22.95
C ASN A 144 -7.89 -22.58 -21.66
N ALA A 145 -7.08 -21.59 -21.22
CA ALA A 145 -7.27 -20.83 -20.01
C ALA A 145 -8.30 -19.69 -20.22
N ASP A 146 -9.25 -19.57 -19.31
CA ASP A 146 -10.15 -18.42 -19.25
C ASP A 146 -9.42 -17.14 -18.78
N ALA A 147 -10.06 -15.97 -18.84
CA ALA A 147 -9.45 -14.71 -18.45
C ALA A 147 -8.97 -14.72 -17.00
N TYR A 148 -9.75 -15.30 -16.09
CA TYR A 148 -9.38 -15.40 -14.67
C TYR A 148 -8.11 -16.23 -14.47
N THR A 149 -8.03 -17.39 -15.12
CA THR A 149 -6.85 -18.25 -15.07
C THR A 149 -5.64 -17.57 -15.72
N ALA A 150 -5.81 -16.96 -16.88
CA ALA A 150 -4.73 -16.27 -17.60
C ALA A 150 -4.15 -15.06 -16.84
N MET A 151 -4.88 -14.49 -15.86
CA MET A 151 -4.39 -13.42 -14.97
C MET A 151 -3.78 -13.96 -13.68
N SER A 152 -3.95 -15.25 -13.36
CA SER A 152 -3.50 -15.81 -12.10
C SER A 152 -1.98 -15.88 -12.00
N GLN A 153 -1.46 -15.68 -10.80
CA GLN A 153 -0.03 -15.81 -10.53
C GLN A 153 0.48 -17.22 -10.91
N SER A 154 -0.27 -18.25 -10.58
CA SER A 154 0.07 -19.64 -10.90
C SER A 154 0.22 -19.92 -12.40
N PHE A 155 -0.47 -19.13 -13.26
CA PHE A 155 -0.31 -19.21 -14.71
C PHE A 155 0.84 -18.34 -15.22
N LEU A 156 0.98 -17.12 -14.69
CA LEU A 156 1.93 -16.12 -15.20
C LEU A 156 3.36 -16.34 -14.71
N GLU A 157 3.56 -16.81 -13.48
CA GLU A 157 4.88 -16.98 -12.86
C GLU A 157 5.79 -17.96 -13.63
N PRO A 158 5.35 -19.17 -14.01
CA PRO A 158 6.18 -20.07 -14.80
C PRO A 158 6.56 -19.50 -16.17
N LEU A 159 5.67 -18.69 -16.78
CA LEU A 159 5.96 -17.99 -18.05
C LEU A 159 7.02 -16.91 -17.85
N ALA A 160 6.90 -16.10 -16.78
CA ALA A 160 7.87 -15.06 -16.45
C ALA A 160 9.26 -15.65 -16.19
N GLU A 161 9.35 -16.71 -15.40
CA GLU A 161 10.61 -17.43 -15.14
C GLU A 161 11.24 -17.98 -16.43
N ALA A 162 10.42 -18.59 -17.30
CA ALA A 162 10.91 -19.10 -18.57
C ALA A 162 11.45 -17.99 -19.49
N MET A 163 10.88 -16.80 -19.42
CA MET A 163 11.37 -15.61 -20.16
C MET A 163 12.67 -15.08 -19.54
N LEU A 164 12.77 -14.99 -18.20
CA LEU A 164 14.02 -14.62 -17.51
C LEU A 164 15.18 -15.55 -17.88
N LYS A 165 14.96 -16.87 -17.86
CA LYS A 165 15.96 -17.87 -18.24
C LYS A 165 16.48 -17.70 -19.67
N LYS A 166 15.74 -17.04 -20.55
CA LYS A 166 16.12 -16.74 -21.95
C LYS A 166 16.66 -15.32 -22.14
N SER A 167 16.52 -14.45 -21.15
CA SER A 167 16.96 -13.05 -21.22
C SER A 167 18.48 -12.91 -21.05
N GLU A 168 18.99 -11.73 -21.34
CA GLU A 168 20.38 -11.34 -21.08
C GLU A 168 20.70 -11.29 -19.57
N PHE A 169 19.68 -11.08 -18.72
CA PHE A 169 19.78 -10.99 -17.27
C PHE A 169 19.89 -12.35 -16.54
N LYS A 170 19.75 -13.48 -17.25
CA LYS A 170 19.71 -14.83 -16.68
C LYS A 170 20.87 -15.23 -15.76
N LYS A 171 22.02 -14.52 -15.88
CA LYS A 171 23.24 -14.78 -15.07
C LYS A 171 23.46 -13.78 -13.97
N MET A 172 22.66 -12.71 -13.89
CA MET A 172 22.77 -11.71 -12.84
C MET A 172 22.16 -12.26 -11.55
N LYS A 173 22.82 -11.99 -10.41
CA LYS A 173 22.31 -12.38 -9.09
C LYS A 173 21.07 -11.55 -8.70
N GLY A 174 20.20 -12.14 -7.91
CA GLY A 174 19.03 -11.48 -7.37
C GLY A 174 17.95 -11.12 -8.42
N MET A 175 18.05 -11.68 -9.64
CA MET A 175 17.05 -11.41 -10.68
C MET A 175 15.78 -12.20 -10.44
N THR A 176 14.65 -11.49 -10.53
CA THR A 176 13.30 -12.03 -10.52
C THR A 176 12.54 -11.55 -11.76
N ALA A 177 11.44 -12.21 -12.07
CA ALA A 177 10.58 -11.83 -13.18
C ALA A 177 9.13 -11.99 -12.79
N ARG A 178 8.30 -11.01 -13.14
CA ARG A 178 6.84 -11.12 -13.02
C ARG A 178 6.15 -10.58 -14.28
N ILE A 179 5.09 -11.26 -14.70
CA ILE A 179 4.19 -10.75 -15.73
C ILE A 179 2.98 -10.17 -15.06
N VAL A 180 2.64 -8.93 -15.42
CA VAL A 180 1.54 -8.19 -14.80
C VAL A 180 0.49 -7.85 -15.85
N PRO A 181 -0.81 -8.13 -15.59
CA PRO A 181 -1.89 -7.75 -16.49
C PRO A 181 -2.22 -6.25 -16.37
N PHE A 182 -2.56 -5.65 -17.51
CA PHE A 182 -2.95 -4.26 -17.65
C PHE A 182 -4.25 -4.15 -18.46
N PHE A 183 -5.00 -3.05 -18.25
CA PHE A 183 -6.23 -2.77 -18.98
C PHE A 183 -7.21 -3.96 -18.95
N GLY A 184 -7.50 -4.48 -17.75
CA GLY A 184 -8.39 -5.64 -17.61
C GLY A 184 -7.88 -6.89 -18.32
N ALA A 185 -6.56 -7.14 -18.30
CA ALA A 185 -5.88 -8.25 -18.98
C ALA A 185 -5.96 -8.21 -20.52
N ASN A 186 -6.13 -7.02 -21.10
CA ASN A 186 -6.00 -6.81 -22.54
C ASN A 186 -4.55 -6.60 -22.97
N LYS A 187 -3.65 -6.25 -22.04
CA LYS A 187 -2.20 -6.21 -22.23
C LYS A 187 -1.48 -6.89 -21.08
N TYR A 188 -0.27 -7.38 -21.34
CA TYR A 188 0.60 -8.00 -20.32
C TYR A 188 2.02 -7.49 -20.48
N PHE A 189 2.61 -7.04 -19.38
CA PHE A 189 4.01 -6.60 -19.36
C PHE A 189 4.85 -7.48 -18.45
N LEU A 190 6.02 -7.88 -18.93
CA LEU A 190 7.06 -8.54 -18.17
C LEU A 190 7.93 -7.48 -17.51
N PHE A 191 8.09 -7.60 -16.19
CA PHE A 191 9.03 -6.83 -15.38
C PHE A 191 10.20 -7.75 -15.01
N LEU A 192 11.41 -7.39 -15.44
CA LEU A 192 12.64 -8.00 -14.97
C LEU A 192 13.21 -7.12 -13.86
N GLU A 193 13.33 -7.69 -12.68
CA GLU A 193 13.63 -6.96 -11.45
C GLU A 193 14.86 -7.54 -10.77
N GLN A 194 15.64 -6.70 -10.07
CA GLN A 194 16.81 -7.14 -9.30
C GLN A 194 16.64 -6.76 -7.84
N GLN A 195 16.66 -7.74 -6.96
CA GLN A 195 16.43 -7.61 -5.54
C GLN A 195 17.74 -7.69 -4.75
N TYR A 196 17.90 -6.76 -3.81
CA TYR A 196 18.97 -6.69 -2.80
C TYR A 196 18.40 -7.04 -1.43
N THR A 197 19.13 -7.84 -0.65
CA THR A 197 18.70 -8.41 0.63
C THR A 197 19.50 -7.90 1.84
N ASP A 198 20.69 -7.27 1.65
CA ASP A 198 21.41 -6.59 2.71
C ASP A 198 21.06 -5.09 2.68
N VAL A 199 19.98 -4.76 3.39
CA VAL A 199 19.52 -3.37 3.58
C VAL A 199 19.65 -3.03 5.06
N ARG A 200 20.27 -1.87 5.38
CA ARG A 200 20.56 -1.48 6.75
C ARG A 200 19.92 -0.17 7.12
N LEU A 201 19.42 -0.08 8.36
CA LEU A 201 18.85 1.14 8.92
C LEU A 201 19.95 2.15 9.20
N VAL A 202 19.78 3.38 8.72
CA VAL A 202 20.66 4.53 8.92
C VAL A 202 20.01 5.55 9.87
N VAL A 203 18.77 5.96 9.55
CA VAL A 203 18.00 6.90 10.38
C VAL A 203 16.55 6.46 10.46
N ASN A 204 16.02 6.46 11.67
CA ASN A 204 14.59 6.41 11.98
C ASN A 204 14.28 7.53 12.96
N ALA A 205 13.41 8.47 12.60
CA ALA A 205 13.02 9.54 13.51
C ALA A 205 12.18 9.00 14.69
N PRO A 206 12.25 9.60 15.89
CA PRO A 206 11.37 9.24 17.02
C PRO A 206 9.90 9.24 16.60
N LEU A 207 9.12 8.30 17.15
CA LEU A 207 7.73 8.08 16.74
C LEU A 207 6.87 9.35 16.84
N ASN A 208 7.03 10.14 17.91
CA ASN A 208 6.31 11.40 18.12
C ASN A 208 6.77 12.56 17.20
N ILE A 209 7.79 12.34 16.36
CA ILE A 209 8.18 13.24 15.27
C ILE A 209 7.74 12.65 13.93
N ALA A 210 8.07 11.37 13.68
CA ALA A 210 7.77 10.69 12.43
C ALA A 210 6.27 10.52 12.18
N GLN A 211 5.50 10.25 13.25
CA GLN A 211 4.06 9.98 13.20
C GLN A 211 3.26 10.93 14.11
N PHE A 212 3.72 12.19 14.28
CA PHE A 212 2.96 13.20 15.03
C PHE A 212 1.55 13.34 14.47
N GLY A 213 0.54 13.27 15.35
CA GLY A 213 -0.87 13.22 14.98
C GLY A 213 -1.43 11.79 14.83
N GLY A 214 -0.56 10.78 14.84
CA GLY A 214 -0.92 9.35 14.89
C GLY A 214 -2.07 8.95 13.97
N ASN A 215 -2.98 8.11 14.48
CA ASN A 215 -4.18 7.75 13.75
C ASN A 215 -5.19 8.90 13.64
N THR A 216 -5.16 9.87 14.54
CA THR A 216 -6.08 11.02 14.52
C THR A 216 -5.90 11.86 13.27
N ASP A 217 -4.66 12.18 12.90
CA ASP A 217 -4.33 12.97 11.70
C ASP A 217 -4.18 12.14 10.42
N ASN A 218 -4.25 10.81 10.48
CA ASN A 218 -4.15 9.95 9.31
C ASN A 218 -5.21 10.31 8.26
N TRP A 219 -4.82 10.57 7.00
CA TRP A 219 -5.65 11.10 5.91
C TRP A 219 -6.17 12.54 6.14
N MET A 220 -5.60 13.27 7.09
CA MET A 220 -6.06 14.62 7.41
C MET A 220 -5.03 15.67 6.99
N TRP A 221 -5.48 16.90 6.80
CA TRP A 221 -4.65 18.08 6.65
C TRP A 221 -5.17 19.19 7.58
N PRO A 222 -4.31 19.96 8.24
CA PRO A 222 -2.85 20.08 8.08
C PRO A 222 -2.04 19.00 8.80
N ARG A 223 -0.86 18.65 8.24
CA ARG A 223 0.10 17.67 8.79
C ARG A 223 1.41 18.34 9.22
N HIS A 224 2.09 17.78 10.23
CA HIS A 224 3.34 18.32 10.78
C HIS A 224 4.39 17.24 11.09
N ASN A 225 4.15 16.02 10.73
CA ASN A 225 5.02 14.88 10.97
C ASN A 225 6.19 14.81 9.98
N ALA A 226 7.30 14.19 10.43
CA ALA A 226 8.47 13.88 9.60
C ALA A 226 8.46 12.39 9.21
N ASP A 227 7.47 11.99 8.42
CA ASP A 227 7.28 10.59 8.02
C ASP A 227 8.33 10.18 6.98
N PHE A 228 9.56 9.96 7.46
CA PHE A 228 10.66 9.44 6.66
C PHE A 228 11.54 8.49 7.45
N ALA A 229 12.24 7.61 6.74
CA ALA A 229 13.33 6.80 7.24
C ALA A 229 14.43 6.69 6.18
N LEU A 230 15.67 6.53 6.62
CA LEU A 230 16.83 6.41 5.75
C LEU A 230 17.47 5.03 5.96
N PHE A 231 17.69 4.33 4.86
CA PHE A 231 18.35 3.03 4.83
C PHE A 231 19.53 3.08 3.86
N ARG A 232 20.35 2.02 3.84
CA ARG A 232 21.40 1.85 2.84
C ARG A 232 21.39 0.41 2.31
N ILE A 233 21.55 0.31 0.99
CA ILE A 233 21.73 -0.97 0.31
C ILE A 233 23.20 -1.33 0.36
N TYR A 234 23.49 -2.58 0.75
CA TYR A 234 24.80 -3.19 0.70
C TYR A 234 24.84 -4.32 -0.34
N ALA A 235 26.02 -4.54 -0.89
CA ALA A 235 26.26 -5.52 -1.93
C ALA A 235 27.61 -6.23 -1.72
N ASP A 236 27.83 -7.33 -2.45
CA ASP A 236 29.16 -7.95 -2.48
C ASP A 236 30.20 -7.02 -3.15
N LYS A 237 31.47 -7.37 -3.07
CA LYS A 237 32.59 -6.60 -3.64
C LYS A 237 32.47 -6.28 -5.16
N ASN A 238 31.55 -6.93 -5.86
CA ASN A 238 31.28 -6.73 -7.28
C ASN A 238 29.98 -5.95 -7.52
N GLY A 239 29.36 -5.40 -6.46
CA GLY A 239 28.08 -4.68 -6.52
C GLY A 239 26.88 -5.59 -6.77
N GLN A 240 27.02 -6.92 -6.54
CA GLN A 240 25.93 -7.86 -6.76
C GLN A 240 25.16 -8.10 -5.45
N PRO A 241 23.84 -8.38 -5.54
CA PRO A 241 23.05 -8.79 -4.39
C PRO A 241 23.68 -9.92 -3.60
N ALA A 242 23.67 -9.80 -2.29
CA ALA A 242 24.19 -10.79 -1.36
C ALA A 242 23.42 -10.69 -0.04
N ASP A 243 23.30 -11.80 0.67
CA ASP A 243 22.77 -11.81 2.03
C ASP A 243 23.71 -11.04 2.97
N TYR A 244 23.16 -10.61 4.11
CA TYR A 244 23.94 -9.87 5.09
C TYR A 244 25.30 -10.50 5.37
N ASN A 245 26.34 -9.69 5.20
CA ASN A 245 27.70 -10.03 5.57
C ASN A 245 28.42 -8.76 6.00
N LYS A 246 29.20 -8.84 7.08
CA LYS A 246 30.00 -7.69 7.59
C LYS A 246 31.01 -7.13 6.57
N ASN A 247 31.38 -7.92 5.56
CA ASN A 247 32.32 -7.52 4.51
C ASN A 247 31.61 -6.94 3.27
N ASN A 248 30.28 -6.94 3.23
CA ASN A 248 29.56 -6.27 2.17
C ASN A 248 29.86 -4.76 2.21
N GLN A 249 29.80 -4.13 1.06
CA GLN A 249 30.08 -2.71 0.89
C GLN A 249 28.80 -1.98 0.47
N PRO A 250 28.67 -0.68 0.73
CA PRO A 250 27.60 0.12 0.17
C PRO A 250 27.49 -0.08 -1.35
N LEU A 251 26.26 -0.22 -1.83
CA LEU A 251 26.02 -0.33 -3.27
C LEU A 251 26.38 0.96 -3.97
N HIS A 252 27.45 0.94 -4.78
CA HIS A 252 27.80 2.09 -5.59
C HIS A 252 26.93 2.20 -6.84
N VAL A 253 26.25 3.36 -7.02
CA VAL A 253 25.33 3.63 -8.12
C VAL A 253 25.77 4.85 -8.94
N LYS A 254 25.44 4.83 -10.23
CA LYS A 254 25.76 5.94 -11.14
C LYS A 254 24.71 7.05 -11.14
N GLN A 255 23.49 6.72 -10.75
CA GLN A 255 22.35 7.63 -10.78
C GLN A 255 21.66 7.64 -9.41
N PHE A 256 21.42 8.82 -8.88
CA PHE A 256 20.67 9.09 -7.65
C PHE A 256 20.02 10.47 -7.75
N LEU A 257 19.06 10.76 -6.88
CA LEU A 257 18.30 12.00 -6.93
C LEU A 257 19.05 13.14 -6.21
N PRO A 258 19.30 14.28 -6.86
CA PRO A 258 19.75 15.49 -6.17
C PRO A 258 18.61 16.11 -5.36
N ILE A 259 18.95 16.75 -4.24
CA ILE A 259 17.99 17.36 -3.31
C ILE A 259 18.01 18.88 -3.45
N ARG A 260 16.82 19.50 -3.59
CA ARG A 260 16.68 20.97 -3.68
C ARG A 260 16.35 21.58 -2.32
N LEU A 261 17.22 22.43 -1.78
CA LEU A 261 16.95 23.24 -0.58
C LEU A 261 16.36 24.62 -0.88
N GLY A 262 16.60 25.18 -2.07
CA GLY A 262 16.21 26.54 -2.44
C GLY A 262 14.70 26.85 -2.41
N GLY A 263 13.89 25.87 -1.95
CA GLY A 263 12.45 26.01 -1.81
C GLY A 263 11.68 25.86 -3.12
N PHE A 264 10.39 26.01 -3.00
CA PHE A 264 9.39 25.97 -4.08
C PHE A 264 8.15 26.74 -3.62
N ASP A 265 7.30 27.10 -4.58
CA ASP A 265 6.09 27.89 -4.33
C ASP A 265 4.83 27.25 -4.93
N LYS A 266 3.70 27.81 -4.55
CA LYS A 266 2.40 27.45 -5.11
C LYS A 266 2.39 27.62 -6.63
N GLY A 267 1.99 26.58 -7.33
CA GLY A 267 1.94 26.52 -8.79
C GLY A 267 3.16 25.84 -9.43
N ASP A 268 4.22 25.58 -8.67
CA ASP A 268 5.38 24.88 -9.19
C ASP A 268 5.03 23.45 -9.58
N TYR A 269 5.68 22.99 -10.67
CA TYR A 269 5.52 21.64 -11.19
C TYR A 269 6.01 20.61 -10.19
N THR A 270 5.26 19.52 -10.05
CA THR A 270 5.63 18.36 -9.26
C THR A 270 5.46 17.06 -10.06
N MET A 271 6.33 16.10 -9.80
CA MET A 271 6.27 14.77 -10.35
C MET A 271 6.54 13.74 -9.25
N VAL A 272 5.73 12.69 -9.20
CA VAL A 272 5.93 11.55 -8.29
C VAL A 272 6.17 10.30 -9.12
N MET A 273 7.26 9.60 -8.80
CA MET A 273 7.58 8.30 -9.41
C MET A 273 7.61 7.23 -8.33
N GLY A 274 6.87 6.14 -8.53
CA GLY A 274 6.80 5.08 -7.54
C GLY A 274 5.97 3.88 -7.98
N PHE A 275 5.58 3.07 -7.01
CA PHE A 275 4.88 1.80 -7.22
C PHE A 275 3.47 1.84 -6.61
N PRO A 276 2.52 2.59 -7.21
CA PRO A 276 1.14 2.62 -6.71
C PRO A 276 0.52 1.23 -6.73
N GLY A 277 -0.14 0.86 -5.65
CA GLY A 277 -0.63 -0.49 -5.39
C GLY A 277 -1.76 -0.93 -6.31
N SER A 278 -2.95 -0.36 -6.15
CA SER A 278 -4.12 -0.79 -6.92
C SER A 278 -5.16 0.30 -7.05
N THR A 279 -5.60 0.56 -8.29
CA THR A 279 -6.80 1.33 -8.58
C THR A 279 -7.78 0.51 -9.38
N ARG A 280 -9.05 0.95 -9.46
CA ARG A 280 -10.11 0.30 -10.23
C ARG A 280 -10.99 1.35 -10.90
N ARG A 281 -10.43 2.09 -11.84
CA ARG A 281 -11.09 3.23 -12.50
C ARG A 281 -11.98 2.86 -13.67
N TYR A 282 -11.82 1.62 -14.15
CA TYR A 282 -12.60 1.05 -15.24
C TYR A 282 -13.89 0.33 -14.78
N LEU A 283 -14.30 0.48 -13.51
CA LEU A 283 -15.53 -0.12 -13.01
C LEU A 283 -16.78 0.52 -13.64
N THR A 284 -17.84 -0.28 -13.79
CA THR A 284 -19.20 0.18 -14.06
C THR A 284 -19.82 0.82 -12.82
N ALA A 285 -20.95 1.51 -12.97
CA ALA A 285 -21.71 2.08 -11.86
C ALA A 285 -22.13 1.02 -10.83
N SER A 286 -22.59 -0.15 -11.29
CA SER A 286 -22.98 -1.25 -10.40
C SER A 286 -21.80 -1.84 -9.64
N GLU A 287 -20.64 -1.92 -10.25
CA GLU A 287 -19.43 -2.38 -9.55
C GLU A 287 -18.92 -1.35 -8.53
N VAL A 288 -19.08 -0.04 -8.78
CA VAL A 288 -18.79 1.01 -7.78
C VAL A 288 -19.70 0.82 -6.56
N VAL A 289 -21.01 0.62 -6.77
CA VAL A 289 -21.98 0.32 -5.67
C VAL A 289 -21.60 -0.97 -4.96
N MET A 290 -21.28 -2.03 -5.70
CA MET A 290 -20.84 -3.30 -5.12
C MET A 290 -19.57 -3.12 -4.26
N ARG A 291 -18.60 -2.32 -4.71
CA ARG A 291 -17.37 -2.02 -3.96
C ARG A 291 -17.68 -1.30 -2.65
N THR A 292 -18.46 -0.22 -2.71
CA THR A 292 -18.72 0.63 -1.53
C THR A 292 -19.71 0.02 -0.54
N GLU A 293 -20.81 -0.57 -1.02
CA GLU A 293 -21.88 -1.04 -0.17
C GLU A 293 -21.80 -2.52 0.22
N LYS A 294 -21.06 -3.33 -0.56
CA LYS A 294 -21.01 -4.77 -0.31
C LYS A 294 -19.62 -5.24 0.15
N GLN A 295 -18.54 -4.64 -0.34
CA GLN A 295 -17.19 -5.04 0.03
C GLN A 295 -16.59 -4.16 1.15
N ASN A 296 -16.65 -2.82 1.03
CA ASN A 296 -16.07 -1.90 2.02
C ASN A 296 -16.91 -1.80 3.31
N LEU A 297 -18.24 -1.79 3.19
CA LEU A 297 -19.12 -1.53 4.33
C LEU A 297 -18.92 -2.51 5.51
N PRO A 298 -18.74 -3.84 5.32
CA PRO A 298 -18.45 -4.76 6.42
C PRO A 298 -17.18 -4.41 7.20
N PHE A 299 -16.12 -3.94 6.51
CA PHE A 299 -14.89 -3.49 7.17
C PHE A 299 -15.12 -2.31 8.10
N VAL A 300 -15.98 -1.37 7.70
CA VAL A 300 -16.32 -0.19 8.53
C VAL A 300 -17.21 -0.57 9.71
N LEU A 301 -18.22 -1.43 9.47
CA LEU A 301 -19.18 -1.86 10.50
C LEU A 301 -18.53 -2.65 11.64
N VAL A 302 -17.54 -3.47 11.31
CA VAL A 302 -16.82 -4.31 12.27
C VAL A 302 -15.55 -3.61 12.78
N GLY A 303 -14.85 -2.92 11.91
CA GLY A 303 -13.56 -2.30 12.22
C GLY A 303 -13.66 -1.18 13.25
N ASN A 304 -14.72 -0.35 13.24
CA ASN A 304 -14.88 0.71 14.24
C ASN A 304 -14.97 0.17 15.69
N PRO A 305 -15.87 -0.79 16.02
CA PRO A 305 -15.86 -1.41 17.35
C PRO A 305 -14.54 -2.11 17.69
N HIS A 306 -13.89 -2.72 16.72
CA HIS A 306 -12.60 -3.37 16.92
C HIS A 306 -11.50 -2.35 17.28
N LEU A 307 -11.43 -1.23 16.57
CA LEU A 307 -10.47 -0.14 16.86
C LEU A 307 -10.68 0.44 18.27
N GLU A 308 -11.93 0.66 18.64
CA GLU A 308 -12.26 1.14 19.99
C GLU A 308 -11.78 0.16 21.07
N PHE A 309 -12.00 -1.14 20.86
CA PHE A 309 -11.49 -2.19 21.75
C PHE A 309 -9.96 -2.18 21.83
N LEU A 310 -9.25 -2.17 20.69
CA LEU A 310 -7.77 -2.14 20.69
C LEU A 310 -7.24 -0.91 21.41
N LYS A 311 -7.82 0.27 21.19
CA LYS A 311 -7.43 1.51 21.87
C LYS A 311 -7.60 1.39 23.36
N GLN A 312 -8.72 0.86 23.86
CA GLN A 312 -8.97 0.65 25.29
C GLN A 312 -7.91 -0.25 25.93
N GLN A 313 -7.53 -1.35 25.26
CA GLN A 313 -6.49 -2.26 25.76
C GLN A 313 -5.11 -1.57 25.80
N MET A 314 -4.78 -0.81 24.78
CA MET A 314 -3.51 -0.07 24.66
C MET A 314 -3.40 1.06 25.71
N ASP A 315 -4.50 1.76 26.00
CA ASP A 315 -4.52 2.85 26.98
C ASP A 315 -4.40 2.34 28.43
N ALA A 316 -4.73 1.07 28.67
CA ALA A 316 -4.64 0.45 29.98
C ALA A 316 -3.24 -0.04 30.37
N ASN A 317 -2.36 -0.36 29.39
CA ASN A 317 -1.07 -1.00 29.65
C ASN A 317 -0.07 -0.78 28.50
N ASP A 318 1.12 -0.24 28.81
CA ASP A 318 2.16 0.06 27.82
C ASP A 318 2.75 -1.20 27.16
N SER A 319 2.84 -2.33 27.86
CA SER A 319 3.28 -3.59 27.28
C SER A 319 2.27 -4.10 26.24
N ILE A 320 0.97 -3.94 26.54
CA ILE A 320 -0.11 -4.25 25.60
C ILE A 320 -0.08 -3.28 24.42
N ARG A 321 0.19 -1.99 24.67
CA ARG A 321 0.35 -0.99 23.63
C ARG A 321 1.39 -1.42 22.60
N LEU A 322 2.56 -1.87 23.04
CA LEU A 322 3.63 -2.34 22.14
C LEU A 322 3.18 -3.54 21.30
N GLN A 323 2.41 -4.46 21.88
CA GLN A 323 1.90 -5.65 21.18
C GLN A 323 0.85 -5.32 20.10
N LEU A 324 -0.03 -4.35 20.35
CA LEU A 324 -1.20 -4.05 19.52
C LEU A 324 -1.03 -2.85 18.60
N GLN A 325 0.07 -2.11 18.69
CA GLN A 325 0.27 -0.85 17.96
C GLN A 325 0.18 -1.05 16.43
N ASP A 326 0.80 -2.10 15.90
CA ASP A 326 0.79 -2.39 14.45
C ASP A 326 -0.62 -2.77 13.97
N ASP A 327 -1.30 -3.63 14.70
CA ASP A 327 -2.70 -4.03 14.42
C ASP A 327 -3.64 -2.80 14.44
N TYR A 328 -3.49 -1.93 15.46
CA TYR A 328 -4.31 -0.72 15.60
C TYR A 328 -4.10 0.25 14.44
N MET A 329 -2.85 0.51 14.06
CA MET A 329 -2.52 1.42 12.96
C MET A 329 -2.98 0.86 11.62
N SER A 330 -2.74 -0.42 11.37
CA SER A 330 -3.15 -1.10 10.13
C SER A 330 -4.68 -1.13 9.97
N LEU A 331 -5.39 -1.53 11.02
CA LEU A 331 -6.86 -1.55 11.00
C LEU A 331 -7.44 -0.14 10.87
N GLY A 332 -6.88 0.85 11.60
CA GLY A 332 -7.28 2.25 11.54
C GLY A 332 -7.17 2.81 10.12
N ASN A 333 -6.06 2.51 9.44
CA ASN A 333 -5.86 2.92 8.06
C ASN A 333 -6.92 2.33 7.13
N VAL A 334 -7.20 1.03 7.22
CA VAL A 334 -8.20 0.34 6.38
C VAL A 334 -9.61 0.88 6.62
N VAL A 335 -10.01 1.05 7.89
CA VAL A 335 -11.35 1.52 8.26
C VAL A 335 -11.59 2.96 7.79
N LYS A 336 -10.60 3.85 7.99
CA LYS A 336 -10.66 5.23 7.49
C LYS A 336 -10.69 5.28 5.96
N ASN A 337 -9.85 4.49 5.30
CA ASN A 337 -9.82 4.43 3.84
C ASN A 337 -11.16 4.00 3.27
N TYR A 338 -11.73 2.87 3.72
CA TYR A 338 -12.97 2.36 3.16
C TYR A 338 -14.19 3.22 3.53
N GLY A 339 -14.25 3.73 4.77
CA GLY A 339 -15.28 4.66 5.20
C GLY A 339 -15.26 5.96 4.41
N GLY A 340 -14.08 6.56 4.29
CA GLY A 340 -13.85 7.78 3.52
C GLY A 340 -14.07 7.58 2.01
N MET A 341 -13.68 6.44 1.44
CA MET A 341 -13.99 6.09 0.04
C MET A 341 -15.50 6.07 -0.19
N ASN A 342 -16.25 5.39 0.67
CA ASN A 342 -17.71 5.32 0.55
C ASN A 342 -18.36 6.71 0.62
N GLU A 343 -17.85 7.60 1.46
CA GLU A 343 -18.33 8.98 1.58
C GLU A 343 -17.91 9.85 0.38
N ALA A 344 -16.65 9.77 -0.04
CA ALA A 344 -16.12 10.53 -1.17
C ALA A 344 -16.82 10.17 -2.48
N VAL A 345 -17.08 8.89 -2.73
CA VAL A 345 -17.84 8.40 -3.91
C VAL A 345 -19.23 9.00 -3.96
N ARG A 346 -19.93 9.07 -2.81
CA ARG A 346 -21.25 9.73 -2.72
C ARG A 346 -21.18 11.24 -2.96
N LYS A 347 -20.15 11.89 -2.36
CA LYS A 347 -19.97 13.36 -2.44
C LYS A 347 -19.74 13.84 -3.88
N ILE A 348 -19.00 13.07 -4.70
CA ILE A 348 -18.73 13.43 -6.10
C ILE A 348 -19.75 12.85 -7.09
N ASP A 349 -20.78 12.14 -6.62
CA ASP A 349 -21.77 11.42 -7.45
C ASP A 349 -21.12 10.51 -8.51
N LEU A 350 -20.09 9.74 -8.09
CA LEU A 350 -19.35 8.88 -9.02
C LEU A 350 -20.28 7.87 -9.74
N VAL A 351 -21.30 7.37 -9.06
CA VAL A 351 -22.27 6.44 -9.66
C VAL A 351 -23.02 7.12 -10.82
N GLY A 352 -23.44 8.37 -10.66
CA GLY A 352 -24.06 9.16 -11.73
C GLY A 352 -23.11 9.42 -12.91
N GLU A 353 -21.85 9.77 -12.63
CA GLU A 353 -20.82 9.93 -13.69
C GLU A 353 -20.60 8.63 -14.45
N LYS A 354 -20.52 7.49 -13.76
CA LYS A 354 -20.36 6.17 -14.40
C LYS A 354 -21.54 5.79 -15.27
N ARG A 355 -22.77 6.10 -14.84
CA ARG A 355 -23.96 5.91 -15.69
C ARG A 355 -23.92 6.75 -16.98
N GLN A 356 -23.34 7.94 -16.95
CA GLN A 356 -23.12 8.75 -18.17
C GLN A 356 -22.04 8.11 -19.07
N GLU A 357 -20.93 7.63 -18.53
CA GLU A 357 -19.89 6.90 -19.27
C GLU A 357 -20.46 5.63 -19.92
N GLU A 358 -21.29 4.87 -19.19
CA GLU A 358 -22.01 3.70 -19.71
C GLU A 358 -22.97 4.04 -20.86
N ALA A 359 -23.67 5.17 -20.77
CA ALA A 359 -24.54 5.61 -21.87
C ALA A 359 -23.74 5.93 -23.15
N ALA A 360 -22.59 6.60 -23.00
CA ALA A 360 -21.68 6.83 -24.11
C ALA A 360 -21.10 5.51 -24.67
N PHE A 361 -20.75 4.58 -23.80
CA PHE A 361 -20.27 3.26 -24.19
C PHE A 361 -21.31 2.47 -24.98
N ARG A 362 -22.59 2.49 -24.61
CA ARG A 362 -23.67 1.83 -25.36
C ARG A 362 -23.80 2.39 -26.78
N GLN A 363 -23.62 3.70 -26.96
CA GLN A 363 -23.63 4.32 -28.28
C GLN A 363 -22.41 3.87 -29.11
N PHE A 364 -21.21 3.83 -28.51
CA PHE A 364 -20.01 3.31 -29.14
C PHE A 364 -20.19 1.83 -29.52
N ALA A 365 -20.68 0.99 -28.61
CA ALA A 365 -20.92 -0.43 -28.85
C ALA A 365 -21.86 -0.68 -30.04
N ALA A 366 -22.95 0.10 -30.15
CA ALA A 366 -23.87 0.01 -31.28
C ALA A 366 -23.22 0.38 -32.65
N GLN A 367 -22.26 1.30 -32.63
CA GLN A 367 -21.55 1.76 -33.83
C GLN A 367 -20.31 0.91 -34.18
N SER A 368 -19.74 0.21 -33.23
CA SER A 368 -18.49 -0.54 -33.36
C SER A 368 -18.59 -1.76 -34.27
N GLY A 369 -19.81 -2.29 -34.50
CA GLY A 369 -20.03 -3.56 -35.19
C GLY A 369 -19.54 -4.81 -34.42
N LYS A 370 -19.14 -4.68 -33.16
CA LYS A 370 -18.60 -5.76 -32.30
C LYS A 370 -19.69 -6.32 -31.40
N PRO A 371 -20.19 -7.55 -31.63
CA PRO A 371 -21.29 -8.14 -30.86
C PRO A 371 -20.95 -8.32 -29.36
N GLU A 372 -19.67 -8.53 -29.04
CA GLU A 372 -19.20 -8.75 -27.67
C GLU A 372 -19.39 -7.53 -26.77
N TYR A 373 -19.53 -6.32 -27.31
CA TYR A 373 -19.78 -5.11 -26.51
C TYR A 373 -21.27 -4.88 -26.24
N GLN A 374 -22.14 -5.56 -27.01
CA GLN A 374 -23.57 -5.44 -26.79
C GLN A 374 -23.99 -6.14 -25.50
N ASN A 375 -24.84 -5.51 -24.71
CA ASN A 375 -25.36 -6.02 -23.43
C ASN A 375 -24.29 -6.35 -22.36
N ILE A 376 -23.02 -5.89 -22.54
CA ILE A 376 -21.94 -6.18 -21.58
C ILE A 376 -22.21 -5.53 -20.21
N ILE A 377 -22.76 -4.30 -20.21
CA ILE A 377 -23.08 -3.56 -19.00
C ILE A 377 -24.23 -4.25 -18.26
N GLU A 378 -25.27 -4.67 -18.98
CA GLU A 378 -26.42 -5.37 -18.39
C GLU A 378 -26.02 -6.72 -17.77
N ARG A 379 -25.05 -7.41 -18.36
CA ARG A 379 -24.48 -8.64 -17.78
C ARG A 379 -23.70 -8.35 -16.50
N ILE A 380 -22.89 -7.29 -16.47
CA ILE A 380 -22.17 -6.86 -15.26
C ILE A 380 -23.17 -6.44 -14.18
N ASP A 381 -24.20 -5.66 -14.53
CA ASP A 381 -25.26 -5.25 -13.61
C ASP A 381 -25.96 -6.47 -12.96
N THR A 382 -26.28 -7.48 -13.76
CA THR A 382 -26.90 -8.72 -13.29
C THR A 382 -25.97 -9.49 -12.35
N LEU A 383 -24.68 -9.61 -12.72
CA LEU A 383 -23.68 -10.27 -11.88
C LEU A 383 -23.52 -9.57 -10.52
N CYS A 384 -23.48 -8.23 -10.51
CA CYS A 384 -23.40 -7.43 -9.27
C CYS A 384 -24.64 -7.62 -8.38
N GLN A 385 -25.84 -7.60 -8.96
CA GLN A 385 -27.09 -7.79 -8.23
C GLN A 385 -27.18 -9.17 -7.58
N THR A 386 -26.84 -10.22 -8.34
CA THR A 386 -26.96 -11.61 -7.87
C THR A 386 -25.89 -12.03 -6.87
N SER A 387 -24.74 -11.33 -6.84
CA SER A 387 -23.58 -11.69 -6.00
C SER A 387 -23.36 -10.73 -4.83
N GLY A 388 -24.11 -9.64 -4.73
CA GLY A 388 -23.86 -8.59 -3.74
C GLY A 388 -23.85 -9.08 -2.29
N ASP A 389 -24.84 -9.88 -1.90
CA ASP A 389 -24.95 -10.40 -0.52
C ASP A 389 -23.94 -11.51 -0.22
N LEU A 390 -23.53 -12.27 -1.23
CA LEU A 390 -22.44 -13.23 -1.12
C LEU A 390 -21.12 -12.51 -0.78
N LEU A 391 -20.82 -11.40 -1.47
CA LEU A 391 -19.62 -10.59 -1.23
C LEU A 391 -19.66 -9.89 0.12
N PHE A 392 -20.83 -9.32 0.50
CA PHE A 392 -21.02 -8.69 1.80
C PHE A 392 -20.75 -9.67 2.94
N ASN A 393 -21.38 -10.84 2.91
CA ASN A 393 -21.22 -11.86 3.94
C ASN A 393 -19.80 -12.44 3.98
N SER A 394 -19.14 -12.60 2.82
CA SER A 394 -17.74 -13.04 2.79
C SER A 394 -16.79 -12.01 3.43
N SER A 395 -16.98 -10.71 3.13
CA SER A 395 -16.21 -9.64 3.78
C SER A 395 -16.50 -9.55 5.28
N LEU A 396 -17.75 -9.79 5.68
CA LEU A 396 -18.15 -9.79 7.09
C LEU A 396 -17.50 -10.94 7.86
N LEU A 397 -17.45 -12.15 7.30
CA LEU A 397 -16.77 -13.31 7.89
C LEU A 397 -15.28 -13.03 8.10
N TYR A 398 -14.61 -12.48 7.09
CA TYR A 398 -13.22 -12.08 7.18
C TYR A 398 -12.98 -11.13 8.35
N ASN A 399 -13.82 -10.11 8.52
CA ASN A 399 -13.66 -9.10 9.56
C ASN A 399 -14.11 -9.55 10.96
N THR A 400 -14.83 -10.66 11.07
CA THR A 400 -15.32 -11.17 12.37
C THR A 400 -14.56 -12.42 12.82
N ILE A 401 -14.63 -13.51 12.07
CA ILE A 401 -14.07 -14.79 12.50
C ILE A 401 -12.58 -14.91 12.17
N GLU A 402 -12.15 -14.47 10.98
CA GLU A 402 -10.75 -14.59 10.54
C GLU A 402 -9.79 -13.57 11.18
N GLN A 403 -10.28 -12.73 12.11
CA GLN A 403 -9.44 -11.82 12.89
C GLN A 403 -8.78 -12.46 14.12
N GLN A 404 -9.07 -13.72 14.40
CA GLN A 404 -8.42 -14.47 15.47
C GLN A 404 -6.95 -14.71 15.12
N SER A 405 -6.03 -14.30 16.00
CA SER A 405 -4.58 -14.45 15.76
C SER A 405 -4.15 -15.91 15.60
N LEU A 406 -4.84 -16.82 16.26
CA LEU A 406 -4.55 -18.26 16.20
C LEU A 406 -4.96 -18.92 14.88
N TYR A 407 -5.67 -18.24 13.99
CA TYR A 407 -5.99 -18.82 12.67
C TYR A 407 -4.76 -19.06 11.79
N VAL A 408 -3.71 -18.25 11.92
CA VAL A 408 -2.48 -18.44 11.14
C VAL A 408 -1.83 -19.81 11.41
N PRO A 409 -1.59 -20.22 12.67
CA PRO A 409 -1.12 -21.59 12.97
C PRO A 409 -2.17 -22.67 12.66
N LEU A 410 -3.48 -22.41 12.83
CA LEU A 410 -4.52 -23.39 12.56
C LEU A 410 -4.60 -23.77 11.07
N HIS A 411 -4.22 -22.91 10.14
CA HIS A 411 -4.04 -23.25 8.73
C HIS A 411 -2.98 -24.33 8.46
N ARG A 412 -2.09 -24.61 9.43
CA ARG A 412 -1.04 -25.64 9.34
C ARG A 412 -1.41 -26.96 10.01
N ILE A 413 -2.57 -27.00 10.69
CA ILE A 413 -2.92 -28.11 11.56
C ILE A 413 -3.14 -29.43 10.80
N ASP A 414 -3.85 -29.39 9.67
CA ASP A 414 -4.14 -30.59 8.90
C ASP A 414 -2.86 -31.26 8.37
N ALA A 415 -1.90 -30.42 7.89
CA ALA A 415 -0.59 -30.89 7.44
C ALA A 415 0.23 -31.48 8.60
N MET A 416 0.13 -30.90 9.80
CA MET A 416 0.82 -31.42 10.99
C MET A 416 0.23 -32.76 11.44
N VAL A 417 -1.09 -32.88 11.50
CA VAL A 417 -1.78 -34.15 11.86
C VAL A 417 -1.47 -35.23 10.84
N GLU A 418 -1.48 -34.95 9.54
CA GLU A 418 -1.10 -35.90 8.49
C GLU A 418 0.34 -36.33 8.63
N ALA A 419 1.26 -35.40 8.89
CA ALA A 419 2.68 -35.73 9.11
C ALA A 419 2.87 -36.66 10.30
N LEU A 420 2.23 -36.36 11.44
CA LEU A 420 2.26 -37.21 12.65
C LEU A 420 1.72 -38.63 12.37
N ARG A 421 0.58 -38.73 11.70
CA ARG A 421 -0.01 -40.03 11.32
C ARG A 421 0.84 -40.82 10.33
N SER A 422 1.60 -40.12 9.47
CA SER A 422 2.52 -40.78 8.54
C SER A 422 3.70 -41.46 9.20
N GLY A 423 4.06 -41.07 10.43
CA GLY A 423 5.25 -41.58 11.18
C GLY A 423 6.60 -41.23 10.55
N LYS A 424 6.64 -40.39 9.47
CA LYS A 424 7.87 -40.04 8.77
C LYS A 424 8.55 -38.85 9.46
N ALA A 425 9.71 -39.10 10.11
CA ALA A 425 10.43 -38.12 10.91
C ALA A 425 10.71 -36.79 10.15
N SER A 426 11.09 -36.85 8.87
CA SER A 426 11.35 -35.64 8.05
C SER A 426 10.08 -34.79 7.84
N LYS A 427 8.94 -35.41 7.53
CA LYS A 427 7.66 -34.69 7.38
C LYS A 427 7.20 -34.10 8.70
N ILE A 428 7.38 -34.85 9.81
CA ILE A 428 7.02 -34.35 11.16
C ILE A 428 7.88 -33.12 11.50
N SER A 429 9.19 -33.19 11.27
CA SER A 429 10.09 -32.06 11.56
C SER A 429 9.73 -30.82 10.76
N GLU A 430 9.49 -30.95 9.46
CA GLU A 430 9.12 -29.87 8.58
C GLU A 430 7.77 -29.24 8.96
N ALA A 431 6.73 -30.06 9.16
CA ALA A 431 5.41 -29.58 9.54
C ALA A 431 5.41 -28.91 10.93
N LYS A 432 6.19 -29.46 11.88
CA LYS A 432 6.37 -28.86 13.21
C LYS A 432 7.04 -27.49 13.11
N GLU A 433 8.11 -27.35 12.35
CA GLU A 433 8.80 -26.08 12.14
C GLU A 433 7.86 -25.03 11.55
N GLN A 434 7.09 -25.39 10.50
CA GLN A 434 6.11 -24.50 9.87
C GLN A 434 4.99 -24.10 10.83
N LEU A 435 4.47 -25.01 11.64
CA LEU A 435 3.41 -24.72 12.61
C LEU A 435 3.90 -23.78 13.71
N LEU A 436 5.09 -24.05 14.27
CA LEU A 436 5.66 -23.24 15.35
C LEU A 436 6.08 -21.85 14.85
N ALA A 437 6.65 -21.74 13.63
CA ALA A 437 6.95 -20.46 13.01
C ALA A 437 5.68 -19.63 12.78
N ALA A 438 4.59 -20.25 12.31
CA ALA A 438 3.29 -19.60 12.15
C ALA A 438 2.69 -19.12 13.48
N TYR A 439 2.85 -19.93 14.55
CA TYR A 439 2.44 -19.53 15.91
C TYR A 439 3.23 -18.31 16.41
N ASP A 440 4.55 -18.36 16.31
CA ASP A 440 5.42 -17.28 16.76
C ASP A 440 5.13 -15.95 16.02
N GLN A 441 4.85 -16.05 14.72
CA GLN A 441 4.54 -14.88 13.89
C GLN A 441 3.23 -14.19 14.30
N SER A 442 2.21 -14.94 14.73
CA SER A 442 0.85 -14.41 14.90
C SER A 442 0.39 -14.31 16.35
N ALA A 443 0.85 -15.19 17.21
CA ALA A 443 0.36 -15.28 18.60
C ALA A 443 1.49 -15.27 19.65
N GLY A 444 2.75 -15.47 19.24
CA GLY A 444 3.87 -15.62 20.16
C GLY A 444 4.14 -14.42 21.06
N HIS A 445 3.64 -13.25 20.71
CA HIS A 445 3.83 -11.98 21.44
C HIS A 445 2.53 -11.40 21.98
N LEU A 446 1.38 -12.03 21.69
CA LEU A 446 0.07 -11.53 22.02
C LEU A 446 -0.39 -12.06 23.40
N ASP A 447 -0.99 -11.19 24.21
CA ASP A 447 -1.78 -11.65 25.36
C ASP A 447 -3.03 -12.38 24.84
N ILE A 448 -3.04 -13.69 25.05
CA ILE A 448 -4.09 -14.56 24.53
C ILE A 448 -5.48 -14.25 25.08
N ARG A 449 -5.58 -13.61 26.25
CA ARG A 449 -6.86 -13.17 26.80
C ARG A 449 -7.45 -12.01 26.03
N ILE A 450 -6.61 -11.12 25.52
CA ILE A 450 -7.05 -10.04 24.62
C ILE A 450 -7.60 -10.63 23.32
N ASP A 451 -6.96 -11.65 22.77
CA ASP A 451 -7.48 -12.33 21.58
C ASP A 451 -8.86 -12.97 21.84
N CYS A 452 -9.03 -13.64 22.98
CA CYS A 452 -10.33 -14.17 23.40
C CYS A 452 -11.41 -13.07 23.51
N GLN A 453 -11.13 -11.98 24.20
CA GLN A 453 -12.04 -10.83 24.34
C GLN A 453 -12.38 -10.18 22.99
N ARG A 454 -11.40 -10.06 22.10
CA ARG A 454 -11.61 -9.60 20.73
C ARG A 454 -12.60 -10.47 20.01
N MET A 455 -12.47 -11.80 20.07
CA MET A 455 -13.38 -12.71 19.41
C MET A 455 -14.79 -12.68 20.01
N GLN A 456 -14.90 -12.51 21.33
CA GLN A 456 -16.17 -12.31 22.03
C GLN A 456 -16.87 -11.02 21.58
N LEU A 457 -16.11 -9.98 21.24
CA LEU A 457 -16.65 -8.74 20.66
C LEU A 457 -17.09 -8.90 19.21
N LEU A 458 -16.28 -9.55 18.38
CA LEU A 458 -16.45 -9.55 16.94
C LEU A 458 -17.51 -10.52 16.44
N LEU A 459 -17.61 -11.73 17.03
CA LEU A 459 -18.56 -12.73 16.57
C LEU A 459 -20.05 -12.28 16.67
N PRO A 460 -20.50 -11.57 17.71
CA PRO A 460 -21.86 -11.00 17.74
C PRO A 460 -22.18 -10.06 16.60
N LEU A 461 -21.17 -9.35 16.05
CA LEU A 461 -21.35 -8.46 14.90
C LEU A 461 -21.68 -9.25 13.62
N LEU A 462 -21.19 -10.48 13.49
CA LEU A 462 -21.62 -11.38 12.42
C LEU A 462 -23.13 -11.62 12.47
N PHE A 463 -23.67 -11.94 13.65
CA PHE A 463 -25.10 -12.16 13.82
C PHE A 463 -25.91 -10.90 13.52
N LYS A 464 -25.40 -9.74 13.91
CA LYS A 464 -26.08 -8.45 13.72
C LYS A 464 -26.18 -8.02 12.25
N TYR A 465 -25.12 -8.25 11.46
CA TYR A 465 -25.00 -7.64 10.13
C TYR A 465 -25.13 -8.62 8.97
N LYS A 466 -25.01 -9.93 9.21
CA LYS A 466 -25.10 -10.94 8.16
C LYS A 466 -26.42 -10.85 7.37
N LYS A 467 -26.29 -10.86 6.05
CA LYS A 467 -27.44 -10.94 5.13
C LYS A 467 -27.93 -12.38 5.05
N GLU A 468 -28.98 -12.63 4.26
CA GLU A 468 -29.58 -13.95 4.08
C GLU A 468 -28.57 -15.09 3.93
N GLY A 469 -28.97 -16.29 4.30
CA GLY A 469 -28.19 -17.52 4.23
C GLY A 469 -27.91 -18.15 5.60
N PRO A 470 -27.40 -19.38 5.65
CA PRO A 470 -27.14 -20.10 6.90
C PRO A 470 -26.14 -19.39 7.78
N MET A 471 -26.29 -19.55 9.09
CA MET A 471 -25.31 -19.14 10.10
C MET A 471 -24.32 -20.26 10.37
N PRO A 472 -23.10 -19.95 10.86
CA PRO A 472 -22.24 -20.97 11.44
C PRO A 472 -22.98 -21.70 12.58
N ALA A 473 -22.81 -23.02 12.68
CA ALA A 473 -23.55 -23.81 13.64
C ALA A 473 -23.02 -23.74 15.08
N PHE A 474 -21.81 -23.26 15.26
CA PHE A 474 -21.08 -23.35 16.54
C PHE A 474 -21.57 -22.40 17.62
N VAL A 475 -22.17 -21.25 17.30
CA VAL A 475 -22.73 -20.31 18.32
C VAL A 475 -23.94 -19.57 17.75
N THR A 476 -24.96 -19.33 18.57
CA THR A 476 -26.22 -18.71 18.14
C THR A 476 -26.58 -17.42 18.89
N THR A 477 -26.09 -17.22 20.11
CA THR A 477 -26.38 -16.04 20.95
C THR A 477 -25.13 -15.40 21.52
N LEU A 478 -25.23 -14.16 22.04
CA LEU A 478 -24.11 -13.46 22.66
C LEU A 478 -23.57 -14.20 23.90
N ALA A 479 -24.47 -14.73 24.75
CA ALA A 479 -24.07 -15.51 25.93
C ALA A 479 -23.38 -16.81 25.53
N GLU A 480 -23.86 -17.49 24.49
CA GLU A 480 -23.21 -18.68 23.94
C GLU A 480 -21.85 -18.32 23.32
N CYS A 481 -21.72 -17.17 22.65
CA CYS A 481 -20.44 -16.71 22.10
C CYS A 481 -19.40 -16.51 23.20
N GLN A 482 -19.74 -15.86 24.30
CA GLN A 482 -18.82 -15.65 25.42
C GLN A 482 -18.37 -16.96 26.05
N ALA A 483 -19.34 -17.79 26.46
CA ALA A 483 -19.04 -19.08 27.07
C ALA A 483 -18.28 -20.03 26.12
N TYR A 484 -18.60 -19.99 24.84
CA TYR A 484 -17.94 -20.78 23.80
C TYR A 484 -16.45 -20.43 23.69
N TYR A 485 -16.13 -19.13 23.57
CA TYR A 485 -14.75 -18.69 23.47
C TYR A 485 -13.99 -18.87 24.78
N ASP A 486 -14.56 -18.58 25.94
CA ASP A 486 -13.92 -18.84 27.24
C ASP A 486 -13.52 -20.33 27.34
N ASN A 487 -14.46 -21.25 27.09
CA ASN A 487 -14.18 -22.69 27.14
C ASN A 487 -13.11 -23.10 26.10
N MET A 488 -13.14 -22.55 24.89
CA MET A 488 -12.18 -22.86 23.83
C MET A 488 -10.78 -22.40 24.22
N TYR A 489 -10.63 -21.17 24.69
CA TYR A 489 -9.32 -20.60 25.08
C TYR A 489 -8.78 -21.24 26.36
N ASP A 490 -9.60 -21.61 27.33
CA ASP A 490 -9.15 -22.29 28.55
C ASP A 490 -8.60 -23.70 28.29
N ASN A 491 -9.16 -24.40 27.30
CA ASN A 491 -8.89 -25.82 27.07
C ASN A 491 -8.00 -26.11 25.86
N SER A 492 -7.72 -25.15 24.98
CA SER A 492 -6.87 -25.36 23.80
C SER A 492 -5.38 -25.42 24.13
N VAL A 493 -4.66 -26.27 23.41
CA VAL A 493 -3.19 -26.31 23.45
C VAL A 493 -2.55 -25.11 22.73
N PHE A 494 -3.28 -24.42 21.86
CA PHE A 494 -2.78 -23.27 21.10
C PHE A 494 -2.69 -21.98 21.93
N THR A 495 -3.17 -21.95 23.17
CA THR A 495 -3.17 -20.75 24.00
C THR A 495 -1.86 -20.44 24.71
N ALA A 496 -0.88 -21.35 24.64
CA ALA A 496 0.49 -21.12 25.10
C ALA A 496 1.47 -21.97 24.30
N ARG A 497 2.63 -21.38 23.99
CA ARG A 497 3.71 -22.06 23.24
C ARG A 497 4.11 -23.39 23.88
N GLU A 498 4.27 -23.39 25.19
CA GLU A 498 4.68 -24.57 25.96
C GLU A 498 3.63 -25.68 25.94
N ARG A 499 2.32 -25.31 25.94
CA ARG A 499 1.22 -26.27 25.81
C ARG A 499 1.21 -26.93 24.45
N LEU A 500 1.43 -26.14 23.37
CA LEU A 500 1.51 -26.65 22.01
C LEU A 500 2.71 -27.59 21.83
N GLU A 501 3.88 -27.20 22.33
CA GLU A 501 5.08 -28.03 22.24
C GLU A 501 4.95 -29.34 23.04
N ALA A 502 4.32 -29.28 24.22
CA ALA A 502 4.04 -30.49 25.03
C ALA A 502 3.07 -31.44 24.29
N ALA A 503 2.03 -30.88 23.67
CA ALA A 503 1.08 -31.66 22.85
C ALA A 503 1.77 -32.33 21.64
N LEU A 504 2.66 -31.59 20.95
CA LEU A 504 3.44 -32.09 19.80
C LEU A 504 4.45 -33.19 20.20
N ALA A 505 4.92 -33.21 21.45
CA ALA A 505 5.83 -34.19 21.97
C ALA A 505 5.15 -35.47 22.54
N ALA A 506 3.84 -35.43 22.71
CA ALA A 506 3.07 -36.53 23.30
C ALA A 506 2.98 -37.75 22.35
N PRO A 507 2.94 -38.98 22.87
CA PRO A 507 2.79 -40.17 22.04
C PRO A 507 1.52 -40.19 21.16
N ASN A 508 0.46 -39.53 21.62
CA ASN A 508 -0.82 -39.38 20.94
C ASN A 508 -1.02 -37.95 20.38
N ALA A 509 0.03 -37.28 19.95
CA ALA A 509 0.01 -35.88 19.48
C ALA A 509 -1.04 -35.65 18.39
N ALA A 510 -1.18 -36.54 17.42
CA ALA A 510 -2.18 -36.41 16.35
C ALA A 510 -3.61 -36.32 16.91
N ASP A 511 -3.95 -37.18 17.89
CA ASP A 511 -5.26 -37.23 18.50
C ASP A 511 -5.53 -35.97 19.39
N LEU A 512 -4.51 -35.51 20.11
CA LEU A 512 -4.59 -34.29 20.91
C LEU A 512 -4.87 -33.08 20.06
N LEU A 513 -4.12 -32.90 18.95
CA LEU A 513 -4.30 -31.78 18.05
C LEU A 513 -5.65 -31.82 17.32
N GLU A 514 -6.07 -32.99 16.84
CA GLU A 514 -7.34 -33.15 16.10
C GLU A 514 -8.56 -32.96 17.01
N ASN A 515 -8.48 -33.30 18.30
CA ASN A 515 -9.55 -33.11 19.27
C ASN A 515 -9.49 -31.80 20.03
N ASP A 516 -8.49 -30.96 19.77
CA ASP A 516 -8.36 -29.63 20.36
C ASP A 516 -9.57 -28.73 20.00
N PRO A 517 -10.14 -27.97 20.94
CA PRO A 517 -11.33 -27.17 20.67
C PRO A 517 -11.11 -26.08 19.60
N MET A 518 -9.92 -25.50 19.46
CA MET A 518 -9.63 -24.53 18.39
C MET A 518 -9.50 -25.23 17.03
N THR A 519 -8.90 -26.41 16.98
CA THR A 519 -8.87 -27.21 15.75
C THR A 519 -10.28 -27.55 15.26
N LYS A 520 -11.16 -27.98 16.17
CA LYS A 520 -12.56 -28.25 15.84
C LYS A 520 -13.29 -27.00 15.34
N HIS A 521 -13.11 -25.87 16.01
CA HIS A 521 -13.67 -24.59 15.59
C HIS A 521 -13.19 -24.20 14.19
N TRP A 522 -11.90 -24.32 13.92
CA TRP A 522 -11.32 -24.08 12.60
C TRP A 522 -11.91 -25.00 11.52
N GLN A 523 -12.06 -26.29 11.78
CA GLN A 523 -12.62 -27.24 10.82
C GLN A 523 -14.08 -26.97 10.53
N GLU A 524 -14.90 -26.65 11.54
CA GLU A 524 -16.31 -26.24 11.37
C GLU A 524 -16.41 -24.95 10.56
N TYR A 525 -15.59 -23.95 10.90
CA TYR A 525 -15.53 -22.70 10.14
C TYR A 525 -15.12 -22.92 8.69
N SER A 526 -14.04 -23.65 8.45
CA SER A 526 -13.53 -23.92 7.10
C SER A 526 -14.57 -24.64 6.24
N THR A 527 -15.27 -25.61 6.81
CA THR A 527 -16.37 -26.34 6.15
C THR A 527 -17.51 -25.38 5.80
N TYR A 528 -17.93 -24.56 6.75
CA TYR A 528 -18.98 -23.56 6.55
C TYR A 528 -18.59 -22.52 5.50
N ALA A 529 -17.40 -21.94 5.59
CA ALA A 529 -16.89 -20.93 4.66
C ALA A 529 -16.75 -21.49 3.24
N SER A 530 -16.24 -22.71 3.11
CA SER A 530 -16.09 -23.40 1.81
C SER A 530 -17.46 -23.63 1.16
N ALA A 531 -18.41 -24.20 1.89
CA ALA A 531 -19.73 -24.55 1.36
C ALA A 531 -20.55 -23.32 0.96
N ASN A 532 -20.50 -22.25 1.74
CA ASN A 532 -21.38 -21.11 1.60
C ASN A 532 -20.79 -19.93 0.80
N TYR A 533 -19.45 -19.81 0.76
CA TYR A 533 -18.78 -18.64 0.18
C TYR A 533 -17.70 -19.00 -0.83
N MET A 534 -16.64 -19.73 -0.47
CA MET A 534 -15.47 -19.91 -1.32
C MET A 534 -15.82 -20.59 -2.65
N ASN A 535 -16.61 -21.68 -2.61
CA ASN A 535 -17.05 -22.41 -3.80
C ASN A 535 -17.98 -21.58 -4.71
N ARG A 536 -18.67 -20.58 -4.16
CA ARG A 536 -19.55 -19.67 -4.92
C ARG A 536 -18.83 -18.44 -5.44
N LEU A 537 -17.78 -17.98 -4.75
CA LEU A 537 -16.95 -16.85 -5.17
C LEU A 537 -16.08 -17.18 -6.39
N ALA A 538 -15.65 -18.43 -6.57
CA ALA A 538 -14.81 -18.80 -7.71
C ALA A 538 -15.52 -18.62 -9.06
N PRO A 539 -16.77 -19.09 -9.28
CA PRO A 539 -17.53 -18.80 -10.48
C PRO A 539 -17.78 -17.31 -10.69
N PHE A 540 -18.12 -16.56 -9.64
CA PHE A 540 -18.29 -15.11 -9.68
C PHE A 540 -17.02 -14.41 -10.20
N LYS A 541 -15.84 -14.72 -9.63
CA LYS A 541 -14.56 -14.13 -10.02
C LYS A 541 -14.21 -14.44 -11.48
N ARG A 542 -14.52 -15.64 -11.97
CA ARG A 542 -14.30 -16.04 -13.37
C ARG A 542 -15.16 -15.24 -14.34
N GLU A 543 -16.47 -15.16 -14.04
CA GLU A 543 -17.39 -14.40 -14.87
C GLU A 543 -17.06 -12.90 -14.85
N GLN A 544 -16.75 -12.32 -13.66
CA GLN A 544 -16.32 -10.93 -13.56
C GLN A 544 -15.07 -10.65 -14.39
N ALA A 545 -14.08 -11.52 -14.35
CA ALA A 545 -12.84 -11.34 -15.12
C ALA A 545 -13.10 -11.31 -16.64
N GLU A 546 -13.96 -12.21 -17.14
CA GLU A 546 -14.33 -12.23 -18.57
C GLU A 546 -15.10 -10.96 -18.98
N LEU A 547 -16.09 -10.57 -18.18
CA LEU A 547 -16.89 -9.38 -18.47
C LEU A 547 -16.05 -8.10 -18.42
N GLN A 548 -15.20 -7.96 -17.39
CA GLN A 548 -14.29 -6.82 -17.24
C GLN A 548 -13.29 -6.75 -18.38
N LYS A 549 -12.71 -7.86 -18.81
CA LYS A 549 -11.80 -7.88 -19.96
C LYS A 549 -12.45 -7.30 -21.20
N ILE A 550 -13.69 -7.69 -21.50
CA ILE A 550 -14.46 -7.20 -22.67
C ILE A 550 -14.80 -5.72 -22.51
N TYR A 551 -15.35 -5.32 -21.36
CA TYR A 551 -15.76 -3.94 -21.10
C TYR A 551 -14.59 -2.96 -21.14
N VAL A 552 -13.49 -3.28 -20.47
CA VAL A 552 -12.28 -2.44 -20.44
C VAL A 552 -11.67 -2.32 -21.83
N ARG A 553 -11.64 -3.40 -22.64
CA ARG A 553 -11.20 -3.31 -24.04
C ARG A 553 -12.05 -2.33 -24.83
N GLY A 554 -13.36 -2.42 -24.70
CA GLY A 554 -14.27 -1.50 -25.39
C GLY A 554 -14.08 -0.05 -24.93
N LEU A 555 -13.88 0.21 -23.64
CA LEU A 555 -13.54 1.55 -23.14
C LEU A 555 -12.21 2.07 -23.70
N CYS A 556 -11.18 1.23 -23.71
CA CYS A 556 -9.88 1.60 -24.29
C CYS A 556 -10.01 1.96 -25.78
N GLU A 557 -10.75 1.19 -26.55
CA GLU A 557 -11.01 1.51 -27.97
C GLU A 557 -11.85 2.77 -28.13
N MET A 558 -12.86 2.99 -27.29
CA MET A 558 -13.68 4.21 -27.30
C MET A 558 -12.85 5.48 -27.04
N TYR A 559 -11.80 5.38 -26.21
CA TYR A 559 -10.89 6.47 -25.86
C TYR A 559 -9.53 6.39 -26.58
N ASP A 560 -9.42 5.59 -27.65
CA ASP A 560 -8.18 5.40 -28.42
C ASP A 560 -6.95 5.11 -27.55
N TRP A 561 -7.12 4.30 -26.49
CA TRP A 561 -6.07 3.91 -25.52
C TRP A 561 -5.38 5.09 -24.81
N ALA A 562 -5.98 6.27 -24.83
CA ALA A 562 -5.40 7.49 -24.25
C ALA A 562 -5.47 7.55 -22.73
N LYS A 563 -6.32 6.75 -22.06
CA LYS A 563 -6.42 6.70 -20.60
C LYS A 563 -5.25 5.90 -20.00
N ALA A 564 -4.79 6.34 -18.80
CA ALA A 564 -3.82 5.58 -18.04
C ALA A 564 -4.40 4.23 -17.56
N PRO A 565 -3.59 3.16 -17.53
CA PRO A 565 -4.04 1.89 -16.94
C PRO A 565 -4.18 1.99 -15.44
N ASP A 566 -5.07 1.17 -14.84
CA ASP A 566 -5.15 1.03 -13.40
C ASP A 566 -3.79 0.69 -12.78
N ALA A 567 -3.54 1.20 -11.58
CA ALA A 567 -2.36 0.85 -10.79
C ALA A 567 -2.41 -0.64 -10.40
N ASN A 568 -1.23 -1.28 -10.36
CA ASN A 568 -1.08 -2.71 -10.11
C ASN A 568 0.31 -3.05 -9.54
N PHE A 569 0.82 -2.16 -8.70
CA PHE A 569 2.12 -2.27 -8.04
C PHE A 569 3.29 -2.40 -9.03
N THR A 570 3.29 -1.53 -10.03
CA THR A 570 4.36 -1.40 -11.03
C THR A 570 4.86 0.05 -11.07
N LEU A 571 6.07 0.25 -11.59
CA LEU A 571 6.66 1.58 -11.68
C LEU A 571 5.80 2.51 -12.54
N ARG A 572 5.35 3.60 -11.92
CA ARG A 572 4.49 4.61 -12.53
C ARG A 572 5.01 6.01 -12.26
N MET A 573 4.48 6.93 -13.02
CA MET A 573 4.69 8.35 -12.84
C MET A 573 3.36 9.09 -12.85
N THR A 574 3.24 10.08 -11.99
CA THR A 574 2.14 11.07 -11.96
C THR A 574 2.72 12.47 -11.89
N TYR A 575 2.02 13.46 -12.40
CA TYR A 575 2.46 14.84 -12.38
C TYR A 575 1.35 15.78 -11.93
N GLY A 576 1.74 16.90 -11.38
CA GLY A 576 0.84 17.88 -10.80
C GLY A 576 1.55 19.20 -10.49
N LYS A 577 1.03 19.89 -9.50
CA LYS A 577 1.55 21.18 -9.00
C LYS A 577 1.37 21.27 -7.49
N VAL A 578 2.22 22.06 -6.86
CA VAL A 578 2.00 22.56 -5.50
C VAL A 578 0.74 23.41 -5.47
N CYS A 579 -0.22 23.11 -4.61
CA CYS A 579 -1.50 23.84 -4.60
C CYS A 579 -2.26 23.75 -3.29
N ASP A 580 -3.05 24.80 -3.01
CA ASP A 580 -4.03 24.83 -1.92
C ASP A 580 -5.16 23.83 -2.11
N MET A 581 -6.00 23.70 -1.09
CA MET A 581 -7.20 22.90 -1.12
C MET A 581 -8.41 23.67 -0.59
N LYS A 582 -9.54 23.49 -1.27
CA LYS A 582 -10.86 23.95 -0.80
C LYS A 582 -11.75 22.72 -0.58
N PRO A 583 -11.72 22.10 0.59
CA PRO A 583 -12.42 20.84 0.82
C PRO A 583 -13.94 21.02 0.88
N ARG A 584 -14.41 22.22 1.27
CA ARG A 584 -15.84 22.58 1.40
C ARG A 584 -16.02 24.09 1.39
N ASP A 585 -17.25 24.53 1.34
CA ASP A 585 -17.61 25.96 1.43
C ASP A 585 -17.05 26.60 2.72
N GLY A 586 -16.50 27.79 2.57
CA GLY A 586 -15.94 28.58 3.67
C GLY A 586 -14.59 28.10 4.21
N VAL A 587 -13.99 27.01 3.67
CA VAL A 587 -12.69 26.46 4.15
C VAL A 587 -11.66 26.52 3.04
N LEU A 588 -10.53 27.14 3.33
CA LEU A 588 -9.33 27.13 2.52
C LEU A 588 -8.17 26.59 3.37
N TYR A 589 -7.55 25.53 2.91
CA TYR A 589 -6.30 25.03 3.47
C TYR A 589 -5.12 25.55 2.64
N ASP A 590 -4.14 26.17 3.31
CA ASP A 590 -2.87 26.54 2.69
C ASP A 590 -2.12 25.28 2.25
N TRP A 591 -1.30 25.40 1.23
CA TRP A 591 -0.54 24.30 0.65
C TRP A 591 0.63 23.84 1.50
N ARG A 592 0.99 24.56 2.57
CA ARG A 592 2.16 24.24 3.40
C ARG A 592 1.86 24.38 4.89
N THR A 593 2.66 23.67 5.69
CA THR A 593 2.71 23.77 7.14
C THR A 593 4.13 24.07 7.61
N VAL A 594 4.24 24.54 8.83
CA VAL A 594 5.51 24.86 9.50
C VAL A 594 5.55 24.23 10.88
N LEU A 595 6.76 24.11 11.45
CA LEU A 595 6.95 23.43 12.73
C LEU A 595 6.11 24.04 13.87
N GLY A 596 5.82 25.35 13.81
CA GLY A 596 4.95 26.03 14.80
C GLY A 596 3.57 25.40 14.94
N GLY A 597 2.99 24.91 13.84
CA GLY A 597 1.68 24.23 13.87
C GLY A 597 1.66 22.89 14.64
N MET A 598 2.81 22.25 14.85
CA MET A 598 2.90 21.11 15.76
C MET A 598 2.57 21.51 17.20
N PHE A 599 3.08 22.65 17.64
CA PHE A 599 2.84 23.17 19.00
C PHE A 599 1.43 23.73 19.17
N GLU A 600 0.76 24.16 18.10
CA GLU A 600 -0.66 24.52 18.15
C GLU A 600 -1.58 23.33 18.40
N LYS A 601 -1.14 22.13 18.01
CA LYS A 601 -1.86 20.86 18.21
C LYS A 601 -1.46 20.12 19.47
N GLU A 602 -0.44 20.60 20.18
CA GLU A 602 0.10 19.93 21.37
C GLU A 602 -0.99 19.64 22.40
N SER A 603 -0.94 18.44 22.98
CA SER A 603 -1.85 17.99 24.02
C SER A 603 -1.07 17.27 25.12
N ASP A 604 -1.43 17.49 26.37
CA ASP A 604 -0.89 16.76 27.54
C ASP A 604 -1.67 15.45 27.81
N THR A 605 -2.78 15.22 27.12
CA THR A 605 -3.68 14.10 27.38
C THR A 605 -3.83 13.16 26.18
N GLU A 606 -3.68 13.69 24.97
CA GLU A 606 -3.80 12.91 23.73
C GLU A 606 -2.41 12.51 23.23
N THR A 607 -2.07 11.24 23.35
CA THR A 607 -0.72 10.70 23.04
C THR A 607 -0.30 10.94 21.59
N ASP A 608 -1.26 10.99 20.65
CA ASP A 608 -1.01 11.31 19.23
C ASP A 608 -0.36 12.69 19.05
N TYR A 609 -0.55 13.62 20.00
CA TYR A 609 -0.07 15.00 19.95
C TYR A 609 1.02 15.33 20.98
N PHE A 610 1.70 14.33 21.53
CA PHE A 610 2.85 14.57 22.38
C PHE A 610 4.03 15.08 21.58
N VAL A 611 4.50 16.27 21.91
CA VAL A 611 5.63 16.90 21.24
C VAL A 611 6.96 16.40 21.83
N ASN A 612 7.92 16.11 20.96
CA ASN A 612 9.28 15.74 21.37
C ASN A 612 10.00 16.93 22.03
N GLU A 613 10.48 16.76 23.27
CA GLU A 613 11.10 17.84 24.06
C GLU A 613 12.36 18.42 23.42
N ARG A 614 13.19 17.58 22.80
CA ARG A 614 14.37 18.06 22.09
C ARG A 614 14.00 18.90 20.86
N LEU A 615 12.94 18.54 20.14
CA LEU A 615 12.42 19.33 19.02
C LEU A 615 11.87 20.67 19.50
N ARG A 616 11.21 20.70 20.69
CA ARG A 616 10.76 21.92 21.37
C ARG A 616 11.91 22.88 21.65
N GLU A 617 13.06 22.37 22.13
CA GLU A 617 14.23 23.21 22.37
C GLU A 617 14.72 23.90 21.10
N PHE A 618 14.78 23.19 19.96
CA PHE A 618 15.14 23.78 18.68
C PHE A 618 14.12 24.84 18.24
N TYR A 619 12.85 24.58 18.42
CA TYR A 619 11.77 25.53 18.08
C TYR A 619 11.90 26.83 18.88
N LEU A 620 12.02 26.72 20.21
CA LEU A 620 12.13 27.88 21.10
C LEU A 620 13.40 28.74 20.86
N LYS A 621 14.48 28.10 20.43
CA LYS A 621 15.74 28.78 20.07
C LYS A 621 15.72 29.39 18.67
N GLY A 622 14.75 29.00 17.81
CA GLY A 622 14.67 29.43 16.43
C GLY A 622 15.90 28.97 15.57
N ASN A 623 16.58 27.90 15.97
CA ASN A 623 17.82 27.46 15.35
C ASN A 623 17.59 26.32 14.35
N PHE A 624 17.18 26.69 13.13
CA PHE A 624 16.95 25.74 12.04
C PHE A 624 18.05 25.76 10.97
N GLY A 625 19.07 26.65 11.13
CA GLY A 625 20.21 26.75 10.23
C GLY A 625 19.79 26.96 8.76
N ARG A 626 20.45 26.28 7.85
CA ARG A 626 20.22 26.35 6.39
C ARG A 626 18.88 25.76 5.95
N TYR A 627 18.16 25.11 6.84
CA TYR A 627 16.87 24.47 6.56
C TYR A 627 15.66 25.38 6.78
N ALA A 628 15.88 26.54 7.45
CA ALA A 628 14.87 27.57 7.59
C ALA A 628 14.53 28.22 6.23
N ARG A 629 13.31 28.66 6.11
CA ARG A 629 12.87 29.55 5.05
C ARG A 629 13.38 30.98 5.32
N GLU A 630 13.19 31.88 4.35
CA GLU A 630 13.55 33.30 4.47
C GLU A 630 12.87 34.01 5.65
N ASP A 631 11.65 33.57 6.02
CA ASP A 631 10.90 34.06 7.17
C ASP A 631 11.36 33.46 8.53
N GLY A 632 12.40 32.65 8.52
CA GLY A 632 12.98 32.01 9.71
C GLY A 632 12.22 30.78 10.20
N GLN A 633 11.12 30.36 9.54
CA GLN A 633 10.35 29.19 9.92
C GLN A 633 10.88 27.92 9.27
N LEU A 634 10.75 26.78 9.97
CA LEU A 634 11.04 25.45 9.41
C LEU A 634 9.77 24.90 8.76
N PRO A 635 9.73 24.70 7.43
CA PRO A 635 8.59 24.05 6.77
C PRO A 635 8.53 22.56 7.16
N THR A 636 7.34 21.99 7.31
CA THR A 636 7.16 20.58 7.66
C THR A 636 6.55 19.76 6.54
N CYS A 637 5.35 20.10 6.08
CA CYS A 637 4.66 19.38 5.02
C CYS A 637 4.09 20.33 3.96
N PHE A 638 3.78 19.78 2.78
CA PHE A 638 3.12 20.52 1.72
C PHE A 638 2.16 19.66 0.90
N LEU A 639 1.24 20.31 0.21
CA LEU A 639 0.25 19.70 -0.68
C LEU A 639 0.64 19.82 -2.14
N SER A 640 0.43 18.75 -2.88
CA SER A 640 0.43 18.75 -4.34
C SER A 640 -0.79 18.00 -4.87
N ASN A 641 -1.19 18.24 -6.12
CA ASN A 641 -2.32 17.53 -6.73
C ASN A 641 -1.88 16.37 -7.62
N ASN A 642 -0.80 15.69 -7.23
CA ASN A 642 -0.38 14.44 -7.85
C ASN A 642 -1.40 13.34 -7.56
N ASP A 643 -1.67 12.52 -8.56
CA ASP A 643 -2.55 11.36 -8.46
C ASP A 643 -1.77 10.18 -7.83
N ILE A 644 -2.07 9.84 -6.58
CA ILE A 644 -1.39 8.78 -5.82
C ILE A 644 -2.39 7.80 -5.20
N THR A 645 -1.91 6.62 -4.85
CA THR A 645 -2.61 5.62 -4.01
C THR A 645 -1.61 4.89 -3.12
N GLY A 646 -2.09 4.02 -2.23
CA GLY A 646 -1.25 3.16 -1.40
C GLY A 646 -0.17 2.45 -2.22
N GLY A 647 1.07 2.41 -1.71
CA GLY A 647 2.27 1.96 -2.45
C GLY A 647 3.13 3.11 -2.98
N ASN A 648 2.54 4.32 -3.21
CA ASN A 648 3.32 5.54 -3.43
C ASN A 648 3.99 6.07 -2.15
N SER A 649 3.67 5.55 -0.99
CA SER A 649 4.37 5.83 0.26
C SER A 649 5.88 5.67 0.07
N GLY A 650 6.64 6.73 0.43
CA GLY A 650 8.09 6.80 0.23
C GLY A 650 8.52 7.20 -1.18
N SER A 651 7.60 7.59 -2.06
CA SER A 651 7.96 8.12 -3.38
C SER A 651 8.48 9.55 -3.29
N GLY A 652 9.60 9.83 -3.95
CA GLY A 652 10.15 11.17 -4.07
C GLY A 652 9.25 12.09 -4.89
N VAL A 653 9.04 13.30 -4.38
CA VAL A 653 8.39 14.40 -5.10
C VAL A 653 9.45 15.25 -5.77
N LEU A 654 9.47 15.26 -7.09
CA LEU A 654 10.49 15.93 -7.90
C LEU A 654 9.95 17.21 -8.52
N ASN A 655 10.80 18.23 -8.62
CA ASN A 655 10.49 19.45 -9.35
C ASN A 655 10.65 19.28 -10.88
N ALA A 656 10.46 20.34 -11.64
CA ALA A 656 10.58 20.35 -13.11
C ALA A 656 11.96 19.92 -13.64
N LYS A 657 13.00 20.00 -12.81
CA LYS A 657 14.38 19.62 -13.15
C LYS A 657 14.77 18.22 -12.68
N GLY A 658 13.85 17.49 -12.05
CA GLY A 658 14.11 16.17 -11.46
C GLY A 658 14.87 16.22 -10.13
N GLU A 659 14.83 17.34 -9.43
CA GLU A 659 15.39 17.49 -8.09
C GLU A 659 14.34 17.16 -7.04
N LEU A 660 14.74 16.46 -5.99
CA LEU A 660 13.88 16.03 -4.88
C LEU A 660 13.55 17.22 -3.98
N ILE A 661 12.25 17.52 -3.84
CA ILE A 661 11.72 18.62 -3.01
C ILE A 661 10.91 18.11 -1.82
N GLY A 662 10.43 16.89 -1.86
CA GLY A 662 9.62 16.29 -0.81
C GLY A 662 9.51 14.78 -0.94
N LEU A 663 8.81 14.18 0.00
CA LEU A 663 8.56 12.75 0.08
C LEU A 663 7.06 12.52 0.29
N ALA A 664 6.41 11.87 -0.66
CA ALA A 664 4.99 11.55 -0.59
C ALA A 664 4.73 10.51 0.52
N PHE A 665 3.76 10.76 1.39
CA PHE A 665 3.47 9.82 2.48
C PHE A 665 1.99 9.56 2.72
N ASP A 666 1.10 10.46 2.29
CA ASP A 666 -0.34 10.31 2.54
C ASP A 666 -1.16 11.04 1.47
N GLY A 667 -2.47 10.79 1.43
CA GLY A 667 -3.48 11.59 0.76
C GLY A 667 -4.36 12.32 1.77
N ASN A 668 -5.15 13.29 1.31
CA ASN A 668 -6.19 13.87 2.15
C ASN A 668 -7.45 12.99 2.16
N ILE A 669 -8.32 13.15 3.16
CA ILE A 669 -9.51 12.31 3.30
C ILE A 669 -10.47 12.45 2.09
N GLU A 670 -10.50 13.60 1.45
CA GLU A 670 -11.26 13.83 0.23
C GLU A 670 -10.66 13.11 -0.99
N SER A 671 -9.41 12.61 -0.89
CA SER A 671 -8.77 11.84 -1.96
C SER A 671 -9.14 10.35 -1.96
N LEU A 672 -9.88 9.86 -0.97
CA LEU A 672 -10.15 8.43 -0.80
C LEU A 672 -11.03 7.82 -1.91
N SER A 673 -11.63 8.64 -2.79
CA SER A 673 -12.21 8.16 -4.05
C SER A 673 -11.18 7.89 -5.16
N SER A 674 -9.89 8.27 -4.99
CA SER A 674 -8.87 8.24 -6.05
C SER A 674 -8.65 6.85 -6.66
N ASP A 675 -8.84 5.81 -5.89
CA ASP A 675 -8.74 4.43 -6.40
C ASP A 675 -9.82 4.12 -7.46
N LEU A 676 -10.95 4.84 -7.42
CA LEU A 676 -12.07 4.67 -8.34
C LEU A 676 -12.19 5.84 -9.33
N LYS A 677 -11.81 7.05 -8.92
CA LYS A 677 -11.86 8.28 -9.71
C LYS A 677 -10.97 9.35 -9.11
N PHE A 678 -10.06 9.89 -9.91
CA PHE A 678 -9.27 11.06 -9.52
C PHE A 678 -10.09 12.36 -9.70
N ASN A 679 -10.10 13.19 -8.65
CA ASN A 679 -10.71 14.52 -8.68
C ASN A 679 -9.67 15.60 -8.33
N PRO A 680 -9.08 16.29 -9.32
CA PRO A 680 -8.00 17.27 -9.10
C PRO A 680 -8.43 18.48 -8.28
N ALA A 681 -9.72 18.73 -8.12
CA ALA A 681 -10.21 19.83 -7.27
C ALA A 681 -10.12 19.55 -5.78
N LEU A 682 -10.29 18.27 -5.38
CA LEU A 682 -10.38 17.83 -3.99
C LEU A 682 -9.20 17.00 -3.52
N GLN A 683 -8.54 16.27 -4.44
CA GLN A 683 -7.51 15.30 -4.07
C GLN A 683 -6.15 15.96 -3.98
N ARG A 684 -5.44 15.63 -2.90
CA ARG A 684 -4.07 16.12 -2.64
C ARG A 684 -3.19 14.97 -2.17
N CYS A 685 -1.98 14.98 -2.68
CA CYS A 685 -0.84 14.26 -2.11
C CYS A 685 -0.26 15.11 -0.98
N ILE A 686 -0.07 14.50 0.17
CA ILE A 686 0.57 15.12 1.34
C ILE A 686 2.02 14.67 1.36
N ASN A 687 2.93 15.65 1.43
CA ASN A 687 4.36 15.42 1.27
C ASN A 687 5.13 16.01 2.44
N VAL A 688 6.18 15.32 2.92
CA VAL A 688 7.16 15.90 3.85
C VAL A 688 8.10 16.80 3.05
N ASP A 689 8.39 18.00 3.53
CA ASP A 689 9.37 18.91 2.91
C ASP A 689 10.80 18.41 3.16
N MET A 690 11.64 18.37 2.12
CA MET A 690 13.01 17.88 2.24
C MET A 690 13.86 18.69 3.23
N ARG A 691 13.55 19.96 3.48
CA ARG A 691 14.22 20.76 4.49
C ARG A 691 13.96 20.22 5.91
N TYR A 692 12.74 19.75 6.18
CA TYR A 692 12.42 19.10 7.45
C TYR A 692 13.11 17.74 7.58
N VAL A 693 13.08 16.94 6.55
CA VAL A 693 13.80 15.65 6.50
C VAL A 693 15.27 15.85 6.84
N LEU A 694 15.94 16.74 6.12
CA LEU A 694 17.38 17.00 6.33
C LEU A 694 17.68 17.64 7.70
N PHE A 695 16.82 18.52 8.20
CA PHE A 695 16.95 19.08 9.55
C PHE A 695 16.91 17.99 10.63
N ILE A 696 15.98 17.04 10.50
CA ILE A 696 15.87 15.92 11.45
C ILE A 696 17.09 14.98 11.36
N ILE A 697 17.62 14.70 10.16
CA ILE A 697 18.81 13.85 9.99
C ILE A 697 20.06 14.53 10.56
N ASP A 698 20.32 15.76 10.11
CA ASP A 698 21.57 16.51 10.35
C ASP A 698 21.57 17.16 11.74
N THR A 699 20.70 18.15 11.94
CA THR A 699 20.74 19.04 13.11
C THR A 699 20.12 18.36 14.35
N PHE A 700 18.94 17.79 14.22
CA PHE A 700 18.29 17.08 15.32
C PHE A 700 19.00 15.76 15.64
N GLY A 701 19.17 14.91 14.63
CA GLY A 701 19.72 13.57 14.79
C GLY A 701 21.26 13.52 14.87
N GLY A 702 21.96 14.44 14.19
CA GLY A 702 23.42 14.49 14.12
C GLY A 702 24.05 13.37 13.28
N SER A 703 23.31 12.83 12.29
CA SER A 703 23.82 11.90 11.27
C SER A 703 24.40 12.66 10.07
N THR A 704 25.30 13.59 10.33
CA THR A 704 25.90 14.52 9.35
C THR A 704 26.57 13.80 8.19
N TYR A 705 27.24 12.66 8.46
CA TYR A 705 27.91 11.87 7.42
C TYR A 705 26.97 11.41 6.31
N ALA A 706 25.72 11.10 6.66
CA ALA A 706 24.73 10.68 5.66
C ALA A 706 24.28 11.85 4.77
N VAL A 707 24.19 13.07 5.35
CA VAL A 707 23.85 14.29 4.60
C VAL A 707 25.00 14.75 3.72
N GLU A 708 26.25 14.55 4.14
CA GLU A 708 27.46 14.88 3.37
C GLU A 708 27.60 14.03 2.09
N GLU A 709 26.99 12.85 2.03
CA GLU A 709 26.97 12.00 0.84
C GLU A 709 25.94 12.44 -0.21
N MET A 710 24.98 13.31 0.13
CA MET A 710 23.88 13.73 -0.74
C MET A 710 24.28 14.91 -1.64
N ASP A 711 23.78 14.95 -2.88
CA ASP A 711 23.91 16.12 -3.78
C ASP A 711 22.84 17.15 -3.41
N ILE A 712 23.19 18.08 -2.51
CA ILE A 712 22.29 19.12 -2.03
C ILE A 712 22.50 20.42 -2.82
N ARG A 713 21.45 20.87 -3.50
CA ARG A 713 21.42 22.06 -4.36
C ARG A 713 20.62 23.20 -3.72
N GLN A 714 21.12 24.44 -3.93
CA GLN A 714 20.44 25.67 -3.48
C GLN A 714 19.41 26.15 -4.49
#